data_ad867319950b04222c107be314d8d154
#
_entry.id   ad867319950b04222c107be314d8d154
#
_cell.length_a   1.000
_cell.length_b   1.000
_cell.length_c   1.000
_cell.angle_alpha   90.00
_cell.angle_beta   90.00
_cell.angle_gamma   90.00
#
_symmetry.space_group_name_H-M   'P 1'
#
loop_
_entity.id
_entity.type
_entity.pdbx_description
1 polymer ?
#
loop_
_entity_poly.entity_id
_entity_poly.type
_entity_poly.pdbx_seq_one_letter_code
_entity_poly.pdbx_strand_id
1 'polypeptide(L)'
;MGKRKTVAVLTATALAGAAFAATAQSAGAHGREQFFNRTDTYPVFQNRPAGDAVTDETVAEISTVTQDGKTMIYTDAAGKRIGFLDISDPDRIKGLGTLSLKELGDDEDEPTSVTVVGDYVLVVVNTSKSYTEPSGRVDVIRIADRTRVRSIDLGGQPDSIAVDKKAEHVAIAIENERDEEATPAGGQEGDLPQFPAGFVQLLDLTGGPATWTAHKVALVNPDGTALKSFTDAGLDTPIDPEPEYVSFSEDGRLALTLQENNGIVLIDAARHRISKVFSAGRATVTGIDTKDDGVIDPTGSIKDTPREPDAIGWLDDRYVGTANEGDWKGGTRGWTVFDTRTGKIRWDSGNTLENLAIKVGLHSESRAGKKGIEPEGLATAEFNGTKYAFVGSERSNFVAVYNIEKPANPKFVQVLPTTNGPEGILPIPSRGLLAVSSETDDASAGVRSAVTLYKLGSDQPAFPQIESEKNIGWGTLGALSAVPGKAHQLVSVTDAGYSTTGILTIDDSKTPAEITKRLEVTDAAGKAVPLDAEGIYARPEGGYWLAVEGATGPENKLVLVDKKGVVQRSVPLPADVAAGLKAQGFEGVTATTDKNGEHLYAVVQREVSTDPKGVDRIGRYDVKTGKWTWYGYPLETTTTAGDWIGLSEVTVVGDGKLAVIERDKLNGPNAKIKRIYTVDLPKTDPAPGTLPVLKKKPAVDVLPFLQSTHGWTQEKLEGMTIGGDGNVYISTDNDALDDSTGETVFLKLGKADKLFR
;
A
#
# COMPACT_ATOMS: atom_id res chain seq x y z
N MET A 1 87.13 17.46 27.85
CA MET A 1 86.69 17.90 26.52
C MET A 1 85.37 17.33 26.23
N GLY A 2 84.39 18.16 26.24
CA GLY A 2 83.19 18.39 25.48
C GLY A 2 82.14 17.29 25.56
N LYS A 3 81.20 17.24 26.24
CA LYS A 3 79.96 17.93 26.65
C LYS A 3 79.06 18.25 25.54
N ARG A 4 77.87 17.75 25.66
CA ARG A 4 76.54 18.26 25.31
C ARG A 4 75.66 17.21 24.64
N LYS A 5 74.53 16.87 25.31
CA LYS A 5 73.25 17.31 24.85
C LYS A 5 72.18 16.62 25.70
N THR A 6 71.51 17.38 26.50
CA THR A 6 70.17 17.02 27.01
C THR A 6 69.50 18.29 27.49
N VAL A 7 68.62 18.83 26.68
CA VAL A 7 67.49 19.69 27.05
C VAL A 7 66.82 20.10 25.73
N ALA A 8 65.75 19.45 25.36
CA ALA A 8 64.68 19.97 24.48
C ALA A 8 63.68 18.87 24.12
N VAL A 9 63.05 18.25 25.10
CA VAL A 9 61.84 17.46 24.86
C VAL A 9 60.94 17.57 26.11
N LEU A 10 60.45 18.77 26.39
CA LEU A 10 59.44 18.92 27.48
C LEU A 10 58.53 20.15 27.31
N THR A 11 58.44 20.72 26.11
CA THR A 11 57.56 21.85 25.85
C THR A 11 56.60 21.68 24.66
N ALA A 12 56.48 20.48 24.09
CA ALA A 12 55.58 20.22 22.96
C ALA A 12 54.29 19.45 23.34
N THR A 13 54.14 19.03 24.61
CA THR A 13 53.00 18.21 25.06
C THR A 13 51.94 19.00 25.83
N ALA A 14 52.15 20.27 26.10
CA ALA A 14 51.15 21.10 26.81
C ALA A 14 50.30 21.98 25.89
N LEU A 15 50.59 22.08 24.59
CA LEU A 15 49.81 22.87 23.61
C LEU A 15 48.87 22.02 22.74
N ALA A 16 49.00 20.70 22.77
CA ALA A 16 48.06 19.81 22.06
C ALA A 16 46.82 19.43 22.90
N GLY A 17 46.83 19.66 24.21
CA GLY A 17 45.69 19.38 25.09
C GLY A 17 44.64 20.48 25.17
N ALA A 18 44.99 21.71 24.76
CA ALA A 18 44.04 22.84 24.81
C ALA A 18 43.27 23.08 23.48
N ALA A 19 43.71 22.46 22.40
CA ALA A 19 43.01 22.58 21.09
C ALA A 19 41.93 21.51 20.88
N PHE A 20 41.92 20.43 21.69
CA PHE A 20 40.89 19.39 21.63
C PHE A 20 39.69 19.61 22.57
N ALA A 21 39.77 20.58 23.48
CA ALA A 21 38.70 20.90 24.42
C ALA A 21 37.76 22.01 23.90
N ALA A 22 38.08 22.67 22.76
CA ALA A 22 37.30 23.76 22.23
C ALA A 22 36.44 23.40 20.99
N THR A 23 36.48 22.13 20.51
CA THR A 23 35.67 21.65 19.42
C THR A 23 34.57 20.63 19.83
N ALA A 24 34.44 20.40 21.14
CA ALA A 24 33.40 19.51 21.68
C ALA A 24 32.15 20.23 22.22
N GLN A 25 31.96 21.49 21.80
CA GLN A 25 30.83 22.30 22.30
C GLN A 25 30.01 22.95 21.15
N SER A 26 29.71 22.16 20.10
CA SER A 26 28.63 22.47 19.17
C SER A 26 28.13 21.24 18.41
N ALA A 27 28.14 20.06 19.03
CA ALA A 27 27.17 19.04 18.70
C ALA A 27 25.87 19.47 19.41
N GLY A 28 25.15 20.38 18.78
CA GLY A 28 23.76 20.61 19.09
C GLY A 28 23.07 19.24 19.08
N ALA A 29 22.21 18.98 20.04
CA ALA A 29 21.38 17.81 20.08
C ALA A 29 20.57 17.71 18.77
N HIS A 30 21.13 17.10 17.75
CA HIS A 30 20.34 16.47 16.71
C HIS A 30 19.66 15.31 17.44
N GLY A 31 18.38 15.47 17.77
CA GLY A 31 17.55 14.38 18.24
C GLY A 31 17.76 13.20 17.29
N ARG A 32 17.76 11.98 17.82
CA ARG A 32 17.79 10.79 16.97
C ARG A 32 16.69 10.93 15.94
N GLU A 33 16.98 10.59 14.68
CA GLU A 33 15.95 10.49 13.64
C GLU A 33 14.80 9.63 14.15
N GLN A 34 13.58 10.05 13.89
CA GLN A 34 12.38 9.36 14.33
C GLN A 34 11.59 8.93 13.10
N PHE A 35 11.03 7.73 13.18
CA PHE A 35 10.26 7.10 12.11
C PHE A 35 8.94 6.57 12.63
N PHE A 36 7.96 6.49 11.77
CA PHE A 36 6.68 5.86 12.05
C PHE A 36 6.79 4.38 11.73
N ASN A 37 6.46 3.53 12.70
CA ASN A 37 6.36 2.10 12.49
C ASN A 37 4.95 1.63 12.83
N ARG A 38 4.42 0.73 12.01
CA ARG A 38 3.10 0.15 12.17
C ARG A 38 3.01 -0.62 13.49
N THR A 39 1.90 -0.45 14.22
CA THR A 39 1.66 -1.08 15.52
C THR A 39 0.49 -2.05 15.47
N ASP A 40 -0.54 -1.77 14.67
CA ASP A 40 -1.69 -2.66 14.49
C ASP A 40 -2.47 -2.32 13.21
N THR A 41 -3.18 -3.29 12.66
CA THR A 41 -4.10 -3.15 11.53
C THR A 41 -5.42 -3.83 11.88
N TYR A 42 -6.49 -3.06 11.92
CA TYR A 42 -7.81 -3.51 12.33
C TYR A 42 -8.80 -3.53 11.16
N PRO A 43 -9.25 -4.70 10.69
CA PRO A 43 -10.24 -4.78 9.63
C PRO A 43 -11.63 -4.40 10.16
N VAL A 44 -12.24 -3.37 9.53
CA VAL A 44 -13.45 -2.74 10.09
C VAL A 44 -14.71 -3.60 10.02
N PHE A 45 -14.73 -4.65 9.17
CA PHE A 45 -15.81 -5.63 9.20
C PHE A 45 -15.97 -6.31 10.57
N GLN A 46 -14.93 -6.34 11.40
CA GLN A 46 -15.02 -6.88 12.77
C GLN A 46 -15.80 -5.96 13.72
N ASN A 47 -16.00 -4.69 13.33
CA ASN A 47 -16.77 -3.70 14.11
C ASN A 47 -18.25 -3.61 13.69
N ARG A 48 -18.67 -4.36 12.67
CA ARG A 48 -20.06 -4.37 12.17
C ARG A 48 -21.04 -4.84 13.22
N PRO A 49 -22.34 -4.50 13.11
CA PRO A 49 -23.38 -5.05 13.95
C PRO A 49 -23.43 -6.58 13.90
N ALA A 50 -23.79 -7.21 14.99
CA ALA A 50 -23.81 -8.70 15.09
C ALA A 50 -24.81 -9.39 14.14
N GLY A 51 -25.76 -8.64 13.57
CA GLY A 51 -26.74 -9.17 12.61
C GLY A 51 -26.28 -9.15 11.15
N ASP A 52 -25.24 -8.38 10.86
CA ASP A 52 -24.72 -8.23 9.48
C ASP A 52 -23.86 -9.44 9.10
N ALA A 53 -23.89 -9.82 7.81
CA ALA A 53 -23.05 -10.88 7.33
C ALA A 53 -21.57 -10.49 7.35
N VAL A 54 -20.66 -11.46 7.48
CA VAL A 54 -19.20 -11.21 7.43
C VAL A 54 -18.75 -10.74 6.05
N THR A 55 -19.54 -11.05 5.05
CA THR A 55 -19.32 -10.71 3.63
C THR A 55 -19.96 -9.41 3.21
N ASP A 56 -20.73 -8.76 4.10
CA ASP A 56 -21.27 -7.43 3.78
C ASP A 56 -20.10 -6.45 3.70
N GLU A 57 -20.19 -5.54 2.76
CA GLU A 57 -19.22 -4.48 2.55
C GLU A 57 -19.20 -3.53 3.74
N THR A 58 -18.01 -3.18 4.18
CA THR A 58 -17.77 -2.26 5.29
C THR A 58 -16.51 -1.47 4.99
N VAL A 59 -16.58 -0.17 5.09
CA VAL A 59 -15.44 0.69 4.74
C VAL A 59 -14.99 1.57 5.89
N ALA A 60 -13.76 2.03 5.85
CA ALA A 60 -13.25 3.12 6.65
C ALA A 60 -12.61 4.12 5.70
N GLU A 61 -13.25 5.24 5.55
CA GLU A 61 -12.83 6.35 4.70
C GLU A 61 -12.26 7.47 5.56
N ILE A 62 -13.01 8.53 5.77
CA ILE A 62 -12.57 9.67 6.57
C ILE A 62 -12.71 9.39 8.07
N SER A 63 -11.75 9.87 8.85
CA SER A 63 -11.72 9.61 10.29
C SER A 63 -11.30 10.81 11.11
N THR A 64 -11.74 10.80 12.36
CA THR A 64 -11.42 11.79 13.39
C THR A 64 -11.16 11.11 14.73
N VAL A 65 -10.70 11.87 15.72
CA VAL A 65 -10.41 11.33 17.06
C VAL A 65 -10.91 12.25 18.17
N THR A 66 -11.32 11.67 19.29
CA THR A 66 -11.67 12.42 20.50
C THR A 66 -10.49 13.25 21.00
N GLN A 67 -10.75 14.32 21.76
CA GLN A 67 -9.72 15.23 22.28
C GLN A 67 -8.62 14.53 23.10
N ASP A 68 -8.96 13.44 23.79
CA ASP A 68 -7.98 12.64 24.53
C ASP A 68 -7.19 11.66 23.64
N GLY A 69 -7.50 11.61 22.35
CA GLY A 69 -6.83 10.79 21.35
C GLY A 69 -7.07 9.28 21.48
N LYS A 70 -8.12 8.84 22.20
CA LYS A 70 -8.31 7.41 22.52
C LYS A 70 -9.43 6.72 21.79
N THR A 71 -10.41 7.47 21.32
CA THR A 71 -11.51 6.93 20.50
C THR A 71 -11.43 7.54 19.11
N MET A 72 -11.18 6.71 18.11
CA MET A 72 -11.27 7.07 16.71
C MET A 72 -12.71 6.85 16.22
N ILE A 73 -13.18 7.76 15.38
CA ILE A 73 -14.51 7.70 14.76
C ILE A 73 -14.28 7.79 13.24
N TYR A 74 -14.90 6.91 12.47
CA TYR A 74 -14.71 6.83 11.03
C TYR A 74 -16.05 6.72 10.27
N THR A 75 -16.08 7.16 9.03
CA THR A 75 -17.19 6.94 8.10
C THR A 75 -17.14 5.52 7.53
N ASP A 76 -18.31 4.91 7.42
CA ASP A 76 -18.56 3.65 6.73
C ASP A 76 -19.74 3.90 5.77
N ALA A 77 -19.44 4.47 4.57
CA ALA A 77 -20.46 4.84 3.59
C ALA A 77 -21.17 3.60 3.06
N ALA A 78 -20.44 2.53 2.72
CA ALA A 78 -21.05 1.28 2.28
C ALA A 78 -22.00 0.68 3.32
N GLY A 79 -21.63 0.77 4.62
CA GLY A 79 -22.49 0.33 5.74
C GLY A 79 -23.53 1.35 6.17
N LYS A 80 -23.55 2.58 5.60
CA LYS A 80 -24.45 3.70 5.93
C LYS A 80 -24.47 4.02 7.44
N ARG A 81 -23.26 4.21 7.99
CA ARG A 81 -23.03 4.36 9.44
C ARG A 81 -21.70 5.03 9.75
N ILE A 82 -21.50 5.39 10.98
CA ILE A 82 -20.18 5.73 11.53
C ILE A 82 -19.73 4.66 12.50
N GLY A 83 -18.43 4.34 12.50
CA GLY A 83 -17.82 3.38 13.40
C GLY A 83 -16.99 4.04 14.49
N PHE A 84 -16.81 3.33 15.61
CA PHE A 84 -16.01 3.78 16.76
C PHE A 84 -14.97 2.72 17.09
N LEU A 85 -13.72 3.15 17.31
CA LEU A 85 -12.61 2.27 17.67
C LEU A 85 -11.92 2.80 18.94
N ASP A 86 -11.63 1.89 19.87
CA ASP A 86 -10.71 2.16 20.98
C ASP A 86 -9.27 1.98 20.48
N ILE A 87 -8.54 3.07 20.42
CA ILE A 87 -7.11 3.13 20.09
C ILE A 87 -6.27 3.53 21.31
N SER A 88 -6.78 3.36 22.52
CA SER A 88 -6.06 3.68 23.76
C SER A 88 -4.78 2.86 23.93
N ASP A 89 -4.80 1.62 23.46
CA ASP A 89 -3.64 0.75 23.28
C ASP A 89 -3.31 0.68 21.78
N PRO A 90 -2.26 1.35 21.29
CA PRO A 90 -1.96 1.39 19.86
C PRO A 90 -1.51 0.04 19.28
N ASP A 91 -1.09 -0.89 20.14
CA ASP A 91 -0.69 -2.24 19.73
C ASP A 91 -1.91 -3.19 19.67
N ARG A 92 -3.12 -2.69 19.97
CA ARG A 92 -4.35 -3.49 19.97
C ARG A 92 -5.60 -2.65 19.82
N ILE A 93 -5.99 -2.36 18.60
CA ILE A 93 -7.24 -1.69 18.25
C ILE A 93 -8.44 -2.58 18.62
N LYS A 94 -9.54 -1.96 19.10
CA LYS A 94 -10.79 -2.67 19.42
C LYS A 94 -11.99 -1.94 18.85
N GLY A 95 -12.90 -2.69 18.26
CA GLY A 95 -14.21 -2.18 17.87
C GLY A 95 -15.05 -1.78 19.08
N LEU A 96 -15.66 -0.62 19.04
CA LEU A 96 -16.64 -0.13 20.00
C LEU A 96 -18.07 -0.12 19.43
N GLY A 97 -18.26 -0.73 18.24
CA GLY A 97 -19.51 -0.77 17.51
C GLY A 97 -19.75 0.47 16.67
N THR A 98 -20.91 0.55 16.07
CA THR A 98 -21.30 1.56 15.07
C THR A 98 -22.55 2.32 15.48
N LEU A 99 -22.85 3.41 14.77
CA LEU A 99 -24.12 4.12 14.81
C LEU A 99 -24.67 4.23 13.39
N SER A 100 -25.83 3.64 13.14
CA SER A 100 -26.50 3.64 11.84
C SER A 100 -27.11 5.00 11.54
N LEU A 101 -26.88 5.54 10.35
CA LEU A 101 -27.55 6.76 9.87
C LEU A 101 -29.00 6.49 9.45
N LYS A 102 -29.30 5.28 9.00
CA LYS A 102 -30.67 4.82 8.76
C LYS A 102 -31.59 4.99 9.98
N GLU A 103 -31.09 4.76 11.20
CA GLU A 103 -31.85 5.00 12.42
C GLU A 103 -32.06 6.50 12.72
N LEU A 104 -31.28 7.37 12.07
CA LEU A 104 -31.32 8.82 12.24
C LEU A 104 -32.02 9.54 11.08
N GLY A 105 -32.23 8.88 9.94
CA GLY A 105 -32.75 9.49 8.71
C GLY A 105 -33.43 8.51 7.76
N ASP A 106 -32.87 8.35 6.58
CA ASP A 106 -33.33 7.47 5.49
C ASP A 106 -32.41 6.27 5.32
N ASP A 107 -32.91 5.23 4.66
CA ASP A 107 -32.12 4.01 4.33
C ASP A 107 -30.94 4.28 3.39
N GLU A 108 -31.01 5.37 2.62
CA GLU A 108 -29.97 5.74 1.64
C GLU A 108 -29.01 6.83 2.13
N ASP A 109 -29.14 7.29 3.37
CA ASP A 109 -28.26 8.31 3.95
C ASP A 109 -26.84 7.78 4.12
N GLU A 110 -25.84 8.46 3.53
CA GLU A 110 -24.42 8.08 3.53
C GLU A 110 -23.54 9.10 4.24
N PRO A 111 -22.66 8.69 5.17
CA PRO A 111 -21.70 9.61 5.75
C PRO A 111 -20.54 9.84 4.76
N THR A 112 -20.20 11.08 4.48
CA THR A 112 -19.06 11.42 3.64
C THR A 112 -17.84 11.84 4.47
N SER A 113 -18.03 12.61 5.55
CA SER A 113 -16.91 13.03 6.38
C SER A 113 -17.29 13.26 7.85
N VAL A 114 -16.30 13.31 8.74
CA VAL A 114 -16.48 13.48 10.18
C VAL A 114 -15.44 14.41 10.81
N THR A 115 -15.84 15.19 11.81
CA THR A 115 -14.92 15.94 12.67
C THR A 115 -15.41 16.02 14.11
N VAL A 116 -14.49 16.14 15.08
CA VAL A 116 -14.82 16.28 16.51
C VAL A 116 -14.77 17.74 16.95
N VAL A 117 -15.84 18.19 17.62
CA VAL A 117 -15.92 19.51 18.27
C VAL A 117 -16.31 19.31 19.73
N GLY A 118 -15.36 19.42 20.64
CA GLY A 118 -15.60 19.20 22.08
C GLY A 118 -16.08 17.78 22.36
N ASP A 119 -17.29 17.68 22.95
CA ASP A 119 -17.93 16.41 23.30
C ASP A 119 -18.78 15.82 22.15
N TYR A 120 -18.72 16.42 20.97
CA TYR A 120 -19.56 16.06 19.83
C TYR A 120 -18.73 15.62 18.63
N VAL A 121 -19.23 14.65 17.90
CA VAL A 121 -18.82 14.39 16.52
C VAL A 121 -19.86 15.00 15.58
N LEU A 122 -19.37 15.72 14.58
CA LEU A 122 -20.15 16.24 13.47
C LEU A 122 -19.95 15.28 12.31
N VAL A 123 -21.06 14.78 11.79
CA VAL A 123 -21.09 13.86 10.64
C VAL A 123 -21.79 14.57 9.51
N VAL A 124 -21.12 14.78 8.39
CA VAL A 124 -21.79 15.23 7.17
C VAL A 124 -22.34 14.03 6.44
N VAL A 125 -23.56 14.18 5.94
CA VAL A 125 -24.37 13.08 5.41
C VAL A 125 -24.93 13.49 4.07
N ASN A 126 -24.60 12.74 3.04
CA ASN A 126 -25.25 12.83 1.73
C ASN A 126 -26.65 12.24 1.84
N THR A 127 -27.65 13.00 1.45
CA THR A 127 -29.07 12.59 1.40
C THR A 127 -29.66 12.79 0.01
N SER A 128 -28.80 12.97 -1.00
CA SER A 128 -29.19 13.22 -2.39
C SER A 128 -29.96 12.05 -2.96
N LYS A 129 -30.97 12.36 -3.77
CA LYS A 129 -31.72 11.35 -4.51
C LYS A 129 -31.31 11.25 -5.97
N SER A 130 -30.56 12.23 -6.43
CA SER A 130 -29.94 12.27 -7.75
C SER A 130 -28.91 13.40 -7.79
N TYR A 131 -28.02 13.36 -8.73
CA TYR A 131 -27.01 14.40 -8.99
C TYR A 131 -27.62 15.77 -9.30
N THR A 132 -28.86 15.82 -9.84
CA THR A 132 -29.57 17.08 -10.17
C THR A 132 -30.41 17.62 -9.02
N GLU A 133 -30.63 16.84 -7.97
CA GLU A 133 -31.34 17.21 -6.75
C GLU A 133 -30.48 16.90 -5.51
N PRO A 134 -29.26 17.48 -5.43
CA PRO A 134 -28.35 17.22 -4.33
C PRO A 134 -28.89 17.76 -3.03
N SER A 135 -28.69 17.00 -1.95
CA SER A 135 -29.08 17.39 -0.60
C SER A 135 -28.18 16.75 0.43
N GLY A 136 -28.10 17.36 1.59
CA GLY A 136 -27.29 16.84 2.70
C GLY A 136 -27.56 17.57 3.99
N ARG A 137 -27.05 17.00 5.06
CA ARG A 137 -27.15 17.56 6.41
C ARG A 137 -25.87 17.35 7.20
N VAL A 138 -25.67 18.11 8.26
CA VAL A 138 -24.69 17.76 9.30
C VAL A 138 -25.43 17.36 10.56
N ASP A 139 -25.16 16.16 11.04
CA ASP A 139 -25.68 15.64 12.29
C ASP A 139 -24.65 15.87 13.41
N VAL A 140 -25.08 16.53 14.48
CA VAL A 140 -24.29 16.77 15.69
C VAL A 140 -24.62 15.70 16.71
N ILE A 141 -23.69 14.80 16.97
CA ILE A 141 -23.89 13.62 17.79
C ILE A 141 -23.01 13.71 19.04
N ARG A 142 -23.62 13.55 20.22
CA ARG A 142 -22.86 13.48 21.48
C ARG A 142 -22.13 12.14 21.54
N ILE A 143 -20.79 12.19 21.69
CA ILE A 143 -19.94 10.99 21.64
C ILE A 143 -20.24 10.02 22.77
N ALA A 144 -20.50 10.52 23.98
CA ALA A 144 -20.64 9.70 25.19
C ALA A 144 -21.81 8.70 25.15
N ASP A 145 -22.93 9.07 24.51
CA ASP A 145 -24.15 8.26 24.44
C ASP A 145 -24.65 8.05 23.00
N ARG A 146 -23.89 8.56 22.00
CA ARG A 146 -24.21 8.49 20.57
C ARG A 146 -25.58 9.07 20.21
N THR A 147 -26.05 10.06 20.98
CA THR A 147 -27.34 10.71 20.76
C THR A 147 -27.17 11.89 19.81
N ARG A 148 -27.94 11.95 18.72
CA ARG A 148 -28.03 13.12 17.85
C ARG A 148 -28.74 14.26 18.62
N VAL A 149 -28.03 15.36 18.87
CA VAL A 149 -28.55 16.53 19.61
C VAL A 149 -29.05 17.62 18.66
N ARG A 150 -28.60 17.62 17.41
CA ARG A 150 -29.04 18.53 16.35
C ARG A 150 -28.77 17.95 14.96
N SER A 151 -29.61 18.34 14.01
CA SER A 151 -29.38 18.17 12.58
C SER A 151 -29.54 19.53 11.91
N ILE A 152 -28.63 19.86 10.98
CA ILE A 152 -28.63 21.13 10.24
C ILE A 152 -28.64 20.79 8.76
N ASP A 153 -29.64 21.28 8.04
CA ASP A 153 -29.75 21.17 6.59
C ASP A 153 -28.61 21.99 5.92
N LEU A 154 -27.90 21.41 4.97
CA LEU A 154 -26.78 22.02 4.27
C LEU A 154 -27.20 22.62 2.92
N GLY A 155 -28.35 22.20 2.38
CA GLY A 155 -28.88 22.71 1.11
C GLY A 155 -28.11 22.24 -0.13
N GLY A 156 -27.38 21.13 -0.06
CA GLY A 156 -26.64 20.46 -1.12
C GLY A 156 -25.88 19.26 -0.58
N GLN A 157 -25.29 18.47 -1.45
CA GLN A 157 -24.50 17.30 -1.12
C GLN A 157 -23.14 17.72 -0.51
N PRO A 158 -22.86 17.33 0.73
CA PRO A 158 -21.56 17.60 1.34
C PRO A 158 -20.54 16.53 0.96
N ASP A 159 -19.29 16.96 0.90
CA ASP A 159 -18.13 16.08 0.86
C ASP A 159 -17.30 16.22 2.15
N SER A 160 -16.30 17.08 2.22
CA SER A 160 -15.38 17.16 3.36
C SER A 160 -15.80 18.18 4.43
N ILE A 161 -15.35 17.94 5.67
CA ILE A 161 -15.56 18.81 6.82
C ILE A 161 -14.27 19.09 7.58
N ALA A 162 -14.03 20.33 7.98
CA ALA A 162 -12.92 20.69 8.84
C ALA A 162 -13.36 21.64 9.96
N VAL A 163 -12.68 21.57 11.10
CA VAL A 163 -12.83 22.50 12.23
C VAL A 163 -11.56 23.31 12.42
N ASP A 164 -11.67 24.60 12.72
CA ASP A 164 -10.53 25.42 13.04
C ASP A 164 -9.92 25.07 14.41
N LYS A 165 -8.64 25.41 14.59
CA LYS A 165 -7.88 25.06 15.82
C LYS A 165 -8.52 25.58 17.12
N LYS A 166 -9.32 26.62 17.05
CA LYS A 166 -9.98 27.25 18.21
C LYS A 166 -11.40 26.72 18.44
N ALA A 167 -11.88 25.87 17.53
CA ALA A 167 -13.27 25.44 17.48
C ALA A 167 -14.26 26.62 17.48
N GLU A 168 -13.95 27.68 16.72
CA GLU A 168 -14.80 28.84 16.48
C GLU A 168 -15.62 28.65 15.20
N HIS A 169 -15.07 27.94 14.19
CA HIS A 169 -15.70 27.71 12.90
C HIS A 169 -15.54 26.26 12.45
N VAL A 170 -16.56 25.77 11.75
CA VAL A 170 -16.50 24.57 10.93
C VAL A 170 -16.74 24.94 9.49
N ALA A 171 -15.99 24.37 8.56
CA ALA A 171 -16.20 24.49 7.13
C ALA A 171 -16.63 23.14 6.55
N ILE A 172 -17.59 23.16 5.64
CA ILE A 172 -18.09 22.00 4.92
C ILE A 172 -18.05 22.35 3.42
N ALA A 173 -17.37 21.55 2.62
CA ALA A 173 -17.49 21.59 1.19
C ALA A 173 -18.87 21.04 0.80
N ILE A 174 -19.59 21.75 -0.03
CA ILE A 174 -20.86 21.31 -0.60
C ILE A 174 -20.59 21.12 -2.08
N GLU A 175 -20.19 19.93 -2.40
CA GLU A 175 -19.67 19.52 -3.69
C GLU A 175 -20.77 19.58 -4.76
N ASN A 176 -21.90 18.93 -4.48
CA ASN A 176 -22.94 18.62 -5.46
C ASN A 176 -22.35 17.80 -6.62
N GLU A 177 -21.79 16.66 -6.26
CA GLU A 177 -21.15 15.69 -7.15
C GLU A 177 -21.86 15.55 -8.50
N ARG A 178 -21.09 15.43 -9.54
CA ARG A 178 -21.57 15.29 -10.92
C ARG A 178 -21.77 13.83 -11.29
N ASP A 179 -22.60 13.61 -12.28
CA ASP A 179 -22.80 12.30 -12.90
C ASP A 179 -21.78 12.12 -14.03
N GLU A 180 -20.74 11.36 -13.80
CA GLU A 180 -19.70 11.07 -14.80
C GLU A 180 -20.24 10.33 -16.02
N GLU A 181 -21.34 9.59 -15.88
CA GLU A 181 -22.00 8.86 -16.97
C GLU A 181 -23.01 9.73 -17.73
N ALA A 182 -23.35 10.92 -17.23
CA ALA A 182 -24.29 11.81 -17.88
C ALA A 182 -23.70 12.41 -19.16
N THR A 183 -24.53 12.47 -20.20
CA THR A 183 -24.21 13.18 -21.45
C THR A 183 -25.02 14.48 -21.53
N PRO A 184 -24.46 15.66 -21.20
CA PRO A 184 -25.16 16.92 -21.34
C PRO A 184 -25.58 17.20 -22.77
N ALA A 185 -26.67 17.97 -22.94
CA ALA A 185 -27.23 18.24 -24.26
C ALA A 185 -26.20 18.92 -25.20
N GLY A 186 -25.74 18.18 -26.21
CA GLY A 186 -24.77 18.66 -27.19
C GLY A 186 -23.30 18.44 -26.81
N GLY A 187 -23.05 17.76 -25.67
CA GLY A 187 -21.75 17.36 -25.17
C GLY A 187 -21.46 15.87 -25.31
N GLN A 188 -20.43 15.41 -24.62
CA GLN A 188 -20.02 14.02 -24.46
C GLN A 188 -20.33 13.56 -23.03
N GLU A 189 -20.21 12.27 -22.75
CA GLU A 189 -20.29 11.68 -21.43
C GLU A 189 -19.27 12.33 -20.48
N GLY A 190 -19.70 12.69 -19.27
CA GLY A 190 -18.90 13.40 -18.28
C GLY A 190 -18.59 14.87 -18.59
N ASP A 191 -19.12 15.46 -19.67
CA ASP A 191 -18.88 16.87 -19.99
C ASP A 191 -19.53 17.82 -18.95
N LEU A 192 -18.89 18.96 -18.71
CA LEU A 192 -19.34 20.02 -17.82
C LEU A 192 -19.89 21.22 -18.61
N PRO A 193 -20.79 22.05 -18.07
CA PRO A 193 -21.26 22.06 -16.67
C PRO A 193 -22.42 21.10 -16.37
N GLN A 194 -22.51 20.68 -15.11
CA GLN A 194 -23.64 19.92 -14.57
C GLN A 194 -24.14 20.60 -13.28
N PHE A 195 -25.30 21.22 -13.31
CA PHE A 195 -25.81 22.02 -12.20
C PHE A 195 -26.66 21.19 -11.22
N PRO A 196 -26.76 21.63 -9.94
CA PRO A 196 -26.35 22.94 -9.40
C PRO A 196 -24.88 22.97 -8.96
N ALA A 197 -24.25 24.13 -9.17
CA ALA A 197 -22.89 24.37 -8.70
C ALA A 197 -22.74 24.25 -7.19
N GLY A 198 -21.59 23.77 -6.74
CA GLY A 198 -21.23 23.64 -5.33
C GLY A 198 -20.97 24.98 -4.63
N PHE A 199 -20.76 24.91 -3.30
CA PHE A 199 -20.48 26.06 -2.45
C PHE A 199 -19.82 25.62 -1.13
N VAL A 200 -19.44 26.56 -0.25
CA VAL A 200 -18.96 26.24 1.08
C VAL A 200 -19.99 26.65 2.13
N GLN A 201 -20.28 25.75 3.06
CA GLN A 201 -21.09 26.03 4.23
C GLN A 201 -20.18 26.22 5.44
N LEU A 202 -20.23 27.42 6.07
CA LEU A 202 -19.53 27.70 7.30
C LEU A 202 -20.52 27.62 8.48
N LEU A 203 -20.09 27.04 9.59
CA LEU A 203 -20.82 27.06 10.85
C LEU A 203 -20.05 27.88 11.88
N ASP A 204 -20.68 28.90 12.45
CA ASP A 204 -20.14 29.64 13.60
C ASP A 204 -20.53 28.90 14.88
N LEU A 205 -19.53 28.49 15.65
CA LEU A 205 -19.70 27.61 16.82
C LEU A 205 -19.90 28.38 18.13
N THR A 206 -20.57 29.53 18.07
CA THR A 206 -20.79 30.33 19.28
C THR A 206 -21.83 29.69 20.23
N GLY A 207 -21.41 29.39 21.46
CA GLY A 207 -22.25 28.72 22.45
C GLY A 207 -22.28 27.20 22.28
N GLY A 208 -23.45 26.58 22.48
CA GLY A 208 -23.62 25.15 22.27
C GLY A 208 -24.26 24.81 20.92
N PRO A 209 -24.40 23.52 20.57
CA PRO A 209 -24.94 23.09 19.29
C PRO A 209 -26.27 23.74 18.89
N ALA A 210 -27.15 24.04 19.87
CA ALA A 210 -28.45 24.65 19.61
C ALA A 210 -28.37 26.09 19.05
N THR A 211 -27.25 26.79 19.26
CA THR A 211 -27.05 28.21 18.88
C THR A 211 -26.12 28.41 17.69
N TRP A 212 -25.49 27.36 17.16
CA TRP A 212 -24.63 27.46 16.00
C TRP A 212 -25.39 27.98 14.78
N THR A 213 -24.74 28.81 13.97
CA THR A 213 -25.36 29.44 12.80
C THR A 213 -24.62 29.07 11.53
N ALA A 214 -25.38 28.80 10.47
CA ALA A 214 -24.87 28.39 9.18
C ALA A 214 -24.81 29.60 8.23
N HIS A 215 -23.69 29.73 7.48
CA HIS A 215 -23.43 30.80 6.53
C HIS A 215 -22.89 30.24 5.21
N LYS A 216 -23.63 30.46 4.12
CA LYS A 216 -23.23 30.05 2.78
C LYS A 216 -22.20 31.01 2.20
N VAL A 217 -21.06 30.49 1.76
CA VAL A 217 -20.09 31.18 0.89
C VAL A 217 -20.31 30.72 -0.53
N ALA A 218 -21.01 31.52 -1.32
CA ALA A 218 -21.31 31.18 -2.71
C ALA A 218 -20.06 31.23 -3.59
N LEU A 219 -19.92 30.29 -4.50
CA LEU A 219 -18.83 30.18 -5.46
C LEU A 219 -19.24 30.65 -6.88
N VAL A 220 -20.51 31.04 -7.04
CA VAL A 220 -21.08 31.67 -8.25
C VAL A 220 -21.83 32.93 -7.88
N ASN A 221 -22.09 33.81 -8.86
CA ASN A 221 -22.94 34.99 -8.67
C ASN A 221 -24.41 34.57 -8.45
N PRO A 222 -25.26 35.47 -7.85
CA PRO A 222 -26.67 35.15 -7.62
C PRO A 222 -27.49 34.83 -8.89
N ASP A 223 -27.00 35.23 -10.06
CA ASP A 223 -27.61 34.92 -11.37
C ASP A 223 -27.03 33.65 -12.01
N GLY A 224 -26.22 32.88 -11.30
CA GLY A 224 -25.58 31.65 -11.78
C GLY A 224 -24.36 31.85 -12.67
N THR A 225 -23.92 33.09 -12.89
CA THR A 225 -22.71 33.37 -13.67
C THR A 225 -21.44 33.16 -12.84
N ALA A 226 -20.31 32.90 -13.51
CA ALA A 226 -19.02 32.73 -12.87
C ALA A 226 -18.59 33.97 -12.06
N LEU A 227 -18.01 33.76 -10.91
CA LEU A 227 -17.30 34.83 -10.18
C LEU A 227 -16.15 35.35 -11.03
N LYS A 228 -15.99 36.69 -11.09
CA LYS A 228 -14.87 37.30 -11.81
C LYS A 228 -13.51 36.80 -11.34
N SER A 229 -13.34 36.53 -10.05
CA SER A 229 -12.11 35.97 -9.50
C SER A 229 -11.75 34.58 -10.05
N PHE A 230 -12.76 33.75 -10.37
CA PHE A 230 -12.58 32.40 -10.92
C PHE A 230 -12.16 32.48 -12.40
N THR A 231 -12.85 33.35 -13.16
CA THR A 231 -12.50 33.61 -14.56
C THR A 231 -11.09 34.25 -14.69
N ASP A 232 -10.76 35.24 -13.84
CA ASP A 232 -9.45 35.89 -13.84
C ASP A 232 -8.32 34.93 -13.43
N ALA A 233 -8.60 33.94 -12.58
CA ALA A 233 -7.66 32.89 -12.20
C ALA A 233 -7.48 31.83 -13.28
N GLY A 234 -8.34 31.76 -14.27
CA GLY A 234 -8.31 30.77 -15.35
C GLY A 234 -8.69 29.38 -14.90
N LEU A 235 -9.68 29.27 -14.00
CA LEU A 235 -10.22 27.98 -13.60
C LEU A 235 -10.99 27.32 -14.74
N ASP A 236 -10.95 26.01 -14.83
CA ASP A 236 -11.76 25.24 -15.77
C ASP A 236 -13.24 25.30 -15.33
N THR A 237 -14.16 25.41 -16.27
CA THR A 237 -15.62 25.51 -16.07
C THR A 237 -16.06 26.38 -14.87
N PRO A 238 -15.68 27.67 -14.80
CA PRO A 238 -15.81 28.51 -13.59
C PRO A 238 -17.27 28.87 -13.21
N ILE A 239 -18.26 28.47 -14.03
CA ILE A 239 -19.70 28.62 -13.72
C ILE A 239 -20.25 27.46 -12.91
N ASP A 240 -19.47 26.41 -12.76
CA ASP A 240 -19.84 25.17 -12.11
C ASP A 240 -18.69 24.68 -11.23
N PRO A 241 -18.40 25.38 -10.11
CA PRO A 241 -17.39 24.96 -9.15
C PRO A 241 -17.86 23.76 -8.33
N GLU A 242 -16.94 22.83 -8.12
CA GLU A 242 -17.10 21.60 -7.37
C GLU A 242 -16.07 21.56 -6.24
N PRO A 243 -16.48 21.98 -5.04
CA PRO A 243 -15.57 22.00 -3.88
C PRO A 243 -15.42 20.62 -3.26
N GLU A 244 -14.17 20.16 -3.18
CA GLU A 244 -13.77 18.88 -2.61
C GLU A 244 -13.31 19.02 -1.16
N TYR A 245 -12.10 19.42 -0.95
CA TYR A 245 -11.44 19.34 0.33
C TYR A 245 -11.25 20.68 1.01
N VAL A 246 -11.52 20.73 2.32
CA VAL A 246 -11.36 21.93 3.16
C VAL A 246 -10.30 21.74 4.23
N SER A 247 -9.48 22.77 4.47
CA SER A 247 -8.44 22.75 5.50
C SER A 247 -8.24 24.13 6.12
N PHE A 248 -8.20 24.19 7.46
CA PHE A 248 -7.90 25.43 8.19
C PHE A 248 -6.43 25.56 8.52
N SER A 249 -5.90 26.78 8.34
CA SER A 249 -4.61 27.20 8.90
C SER A 249 -4.68 27.43 10.40
N GLU A 250 -3.54 27.53 11.06
CA GLU A 250 -3.47 27.83 12.49
C GLU A 250 -4.08 29.20 12.85
N ASP A 251 -4.08 30.16 11.93
CA ASP A 251 -4.66 31.49 12.10
C ASP A 251 -6.12 31.63 11.64
N GLY A 252 -6.78 30.50 11.27
CA GLY A 252 -8.22 30.43 10.94
C GLY A 252 -8.56 30.81 9.49
N ARG A 253 -7.59 30.83 8.56
CA ARG A 253 -7.89 30.92 7.13
C ARG A 253 -8.24 29.54 6.59
N LEU A 254 -9.25 29.49 5.75
CA LEU A 254 -9.67 28.28 5.08
C LEU A 254 -9.04 28.18 3.70
N ALA A 255 -8.51 27.01 3.36
CA ALA A 255 -8.16 26.63 2.00
C ALA A 255 -9.15 25.56 1.51
N LEU A 256 -9.48 25.64 0.22
CA LEU A 256 -10.44 24.77 -0.46
C LEU A 256 -9.86 24.38 -1.80
N THR A 257 -9.99 23.12 -2.19
CA THR A 257 -9.77 22.63 -3.55
C THR A 257 -11.06 22.64 -4.35
N LEU A 258 -10.91 22.85 -5.64
CA LEU A 258 -11.93 22.66 -6.68
C LEU A 258 -11.25 21.74 -7.70
N GLN A 259 -11.50 20.43 -7.59
CA GLN A 259 -10.71 19.41 -8.30
C GLN A 259 -10.81 19.56 -9.81
N GLU A 260 -11.96 19.36 -10.41
CA GLU A 260 -12.15 19.42 -11.87
C GLU A 260 -12.02 20.86 -12.42
N ASN A 261 -12.26 21.85 -11.56
CA ASN A 261 -11.98 23.23 -11.95
C ASN A 261 -10.48 23.57 -11.89
N ASN A 262 -9.64 22.64 -11.42
CA ASN A 262 -8.19 22.79 -11.27
C ASN A 262 -7.81 24.05 -10.50
N GLY A 263 -8.50 24.28 -9.37
CA GLY A 263 -8.49 25.52 -8.62
C GLY A 263 -8.24 25.41 -7.13
N ILE A 264 -7.74 26.49 -6.53
CA ILE A 264 -7.58 26.65 -5.09
C ILE A 264 -8.22 27.97 -4.66
N VAL A 265 -9.08 27.89 -3.63
CA VAL A 265 -9.78 29.05 -3.08
C VAL A 265 -9.37 29.25 -1.63
N LEU A 266 -9.02 30.49 -1.27
CA LEU A 266 -8.79 30.89 0.12
C LEU A 266 -9.98 31.70 0.62
N ILE A 267 -10.49 31.35 1.78
CA ILE A 267 -11.67 31.96 2.41
C ILE A 267 -11.28 32.54 3.77
N ASP A 268 -11.72 33.76 4.04
CA ASP A 268 -11.72 34.38 5.36
C ASP A 268 -12.98 33.89 6.10
N ALA A 269 -12.82 32.87 6.94
CA ALA A 269 -13.95 32.22 7.62
C ALA A 269 -14.68 33.21 8.54
N ALA A 270 -13.95 34.02 9.30
CA ALA A 270 -14.55 35.01 10.19
C ALA A 270 -15.37 36.12 9.49
N ARG A 271 -15.17 36.30 8.18
CA ARG A 271 -15.91 37.26 7.35
C ARG A 271 -16.80 36.61 6.31
N HIS A 272 -16.85 35.28 6.29
CA HIS A 272 -17.66 34.46 5.37
C HIS A 272 -17.46 34.89 3.91
N ARG A 273 -16.21 35.07 3.45
CA ARG A 273 -15.93 35.56 2.10
C ARG A 273 -14.65 35.00 1.49
N ILE A 274 -14.68 34.84 0.19
CA ILE A 274 -13.49 34.52 -0.60
C ILE A 274 -12.47 35.65 -0.44
N SER A 275 -11.25 35.30 -0.11
CA SER A 275 -10.11 36.21 0.03
C SER A 275 -9.15 36.14 -1.15
N LYS A 276 -9.02 34.98 -1.80
CA LYS A 276 -8.17 34.77 -2.96
C LYS A 276 -8.57 33.51 -3.73
N VAL A 277 -8.28 33.53 -5.04
CA VAL A 277 -8.44 32.38 -5.95
C VAL A 277 -7.21 32.28 -6.84
N PHE A 278 -6.75 31.08 -7.13
CA PHE A 278 -5.68 30.81 -8.11
C PHE A 278 -5.80 29.39 -8.67
N SER A 279 -5.37 29.22 -9.92
CA SER A 279 -5.34 27.91 -10.56
C SER A 279 -4.24 27.05 -9.96
N ALA A 280 -4.47 25.73 -9.82
CA ALA A 280 -3.45 24.76 -9.51
C ALA A 280 -2.45 24.56 -10.66
N GLY A 281 -2.82 25.01 -11.86
CA GLY A 281 -1.97 24.99 -13.04
C GLY A 281 -1.79 23.58 -13.61
N ARG A 282 -0.85 23.48 -14.54
CA ARG A 282 -0.61 22.25 -15.30
C ARG A 282 0.84 21.81 -15.16
N ALA A 283 1.13 20.50 -15.35
CA ALA A 283 2.49 19.98 -15.33
C ALA A 283 2.80 19.07 -16.52
N THR A 284 4.08 18.93 -16.80
CA THR A 284 4.62 17.87 -17.64
C THR A 284 5.47 16.97 -16.76
N VAL A 285 5.08 15.70 -16.63
CA VAL A 285 5.80 14.70 -15.85
C VAL A 285 6.41 13.67 -16.80
N THR A 286 7.67 13.35 -16.61
CA THR A 286 8.43 12.39 -17.43
C THR A 286 9.08 11.34 -16.55
N GLY A 287 9.39 10.18 -17.11
CA GLY A 287 9.98 9.09 -16.33
C GLY A 287 8.96 8.43 -15.41
N ILE A 288 7.79 8.19 -15.94
CA ILE A 288 6.66 7.47 -15.32
C ILE A 288 6.19 6.38 -16.27
N ASP A 289 5.51 5.39 -15.77
CA ASP A 289 4.79 4.42 -16.60
C ASP A 289 3.44 5.01 -17.04
N THR A 290 3.10 4.85 -18.31
CA THR A 290 1.88 5.41 -18.91
C THR A 290 1.10 4.40 -19.74
N LYS A 291 1.38 3.11 -19.54
CA LYS A 291 0.73 2.05 -20.29
C LYS A 291 0.33 0.92 -19.35
N ASP A 292 -0.85 0.42 -19.55
CA ASP A 292 -1.32 -0.83 -18.99
C ASP A 292 -1.02 -1.95 -20.01
N ASP A 293 0.25 -2.38 -20.05
CA ASP A 293 0.71 -3.41 -20.99
C ASP A 293 1.41 -4.61 -20.31
N GLY A 294 1.36 -4.64 -18.96
CA GLY A 294 1.97 -5.66 -18.12
C GLY A 294 3.49 -5.56 -18.03
N VAL A 295 4.07 -4.38 -18.34
CA VAL A 295 5.50 -4.13 -18.23
C VAL A 295 5.76 -2.83 -17.50
N ILE A 296 6.25 -2.88 -16.29
CA ILE A 296 6.63 -1.68 -15.53
C ILE A 296 7.78 -0.96 -16.26
N ASP A 297 7.48 0.06 -17.06
CA ASP A 297 8.41 0.83 -17.88
C ASP A 297 8.31 2.34 -17.62
N PRO A 298 9.05 2.90 -16.64
CA PRO A 298 9.00 4.33 -16.32
C PRO A 298 9.75 5.21 -17.34
N THR A 299 9.49 5.02 -18.63
CA THR A 299 10.06 5.84 -19.72
C THR A 299 9.06 6.78 -20.37
N GLY A 300 7.79 6.68 -19.99
CA GLY A 300 6.70 7.48 -20.52
C GLY A 300 6.63 8.92 -19.96
N SER A 301 5.63 9.65 -20.40
CA SER A 301 5.38 11.03 -19.98
C SER A 301 3.93 11.45 -20.19
N ILE A 302 3.40 12.26 -19.27
CA ILE A 302 2.19 13.07 -19.44
C ILE A 302 2.60 14.51 -19.70
N LYS A 303 1.85 15.25 -20.53
CA LYS A 303 2.25 16.59 -20.98
C LYS A 303 1.12 17.58 -20.82
N ASP A 304 1.46 18.74 -20.23
CA ASP A 304 0.51 19.84 -20.03
C ASP A 304 -0.80 19.35 -19.40
N THR A 305 -0.68 18.50 -18.37
CA THR A 305 -1.79 17.87 -17.66
C THR A 305 -2.22 18.76 -16.51
N PRO A 306 -3.54 19.05 -16.32
CA PRO A 306 -4.03 19.74 -15.12
C PRO A 306 -3.65 18.95 -13.86
N ARG A 307 -3.45 19.68 -12.73
CA ARG A 307 -3.19 18.97 -11.47
C ARG A 307 -4.42 18.33 -10.91
N GLU A 308 -5.54 19.01 -11.02
CA GLU A 308 -6.84 18.60 -10.45
C GLU A 308 -6.64 18.10 -9.00
N PRO A 309 -6.38 19.03 -8.07
CA PRO A 309 -6.04 18.66 -6.70
C PRO A 309 -7.27 18.23 -5.92
N ASP A 310 -7.20 17.10 -5.28
CA ASP A 310 -8.15 16.64 -4.28
C ASP A 310 -7.79 17.20 -2.89
N ALA A 311 -7.11 16.46 -2.03
CA ALA A 311 -6.80 16.92 -0.68
C ALA A 311 -5.87 18.14 -0.65
N ILE A 312 -6.12 19.04 0.33
CA ILE A 312 -5.30 20.21 0.62
C ILE A 312 -4.94 20.31 2.11
N GLY A 313 -3.69 20.66 2.41
CA GLY A 313 -3.22 20.84 3.78
C GLY A 313 -2.31 22.06 3.93
N TRP A 314 -2.40 22.78 5.06
CA TRP A 314 -1.50 23.86 5.40
C TRP A 314 -0.16 23.34 5.93
N LEU A 315 0.95 23.70 5.28
CA LEU A 315 2.29 23.36 5.74
C LEU A 315 2.79 24.35 6.80
N ASP A 316 2.41 25.59 6.65
CA ASP A 316 2.57 26.69 7.61
C ASP A 316 1.61 27.84 7.26
N ASP A 317 1.76 29.02 7.89
CA ASP A 317 0.90 30.19 7.64
C ASP A 317 1.00 30.77 6.21
N ARG A 318 1.87 30.23 5.36
CA ARG A 318 2.09 30.76 4.02
C ARG A 318 1.92 29.73 2.91
N TYR A 319 2.19 28.49 3.20
CA TYR A 319 2.23 27.46 2.19
C TYR A 319 1.13 26.41 2.40
N VAL A 320 0.49 26.02 1.31
CA VAL A 320 -0.41 24.87 1.25
C VAL A 320 0.17 23.80 0.34
N GLY A 321 -0.09 22.56 0.64
CA GLY A 321 0.21 21.41 -0.21
C GLY A 321 -1.08 20.81 -0.75
N THR A 322 -1.04 20.24 -1.95
CA THR A 322 -2.14 19.50 -2.53
C THR A 322 -1.68 18.13 -3.02
N ALA A 323 -2.47 17.11 -2.80
CA ALA A 323 -2.41 15.86 -3.54
C ALA A 323 -3.09 16.06 -4.90
N ASN A 324 -2.49 15.57 -5.98
CA ASN A 324 -2.95 15.86 -7.33
C ASN A 324 -3.43 14.57 -7.99
N GLU A 325 -4.53 14.07 -7.54
CA GLU A 325 -5.13 12.83 -7.99
C GLU A 325 -5.57 12.93 -9.46
N GLY A 326 -6.39 13.94 -9.72
CA GLY A 326 -7.06 14.14 -11.00
C GLY A 326 -8.33 13.32 -11.11
N ASP A 327 -9.35 13.92 -11.70
CA ASP A 327 -10.61 13.24 -11.94
C ASP A 327 -11.06 13.37 -13.40
N TRP A 328 -11.26 14.58 -13.87
CA TRP A 328 -11.86 14.85 -15.16
C TRP A 328 -10.88 14.82 -16.35
N LYS A 329 -9.78 15.60 -16.29
CA LYS A 329 -8.80 15.74 -17.41
C LYS A 329 -7.36 15.64 -16.95
N GLY A 330 -7.16 15.55 -15.68
CA GLY A 330 -5.87 15.76 -15.04
C GLY A 330 -5.36 14.57 -14.24
N GLY A 331 -4.62 14.94 -13.22
CA GLY A 331 -3.87 14.02 -12.38
C GLY A 331 -2.40 14.00 -12.75
N THR A 332 -1.60 14.72 -11.97
CA THR A 332 -0.15 14.80 -12.23
C THR A 332 0.66 13.79 -11.45
N ARG A 333 0.00 12.85 -10.78
CA ARG A 333 0.59 11.69 -10.08
C ARG A 333 1.57 12.08 -8.98
N GLY A 334 1.34 13.22 -8.36
CA GLY A 334 2.24 13.77 -7.35
C GLY A 334 1.57 14.76 -6.43
N TRP A 335 2.36 15.47 -5.65
CA TRP A 335 1.86 16.53 -4.79
C TRP A 335 2.63 17.83 -4.98
N THR A 336 1.97 18.96 -4.71
CA THR A 336 2.48 20.28 -5.05
C THR A 336 2.37 21.26 -3.88
N VAL A 337 3.36 22.13 -3.71
CA VAL A 337 3.35 23.20 -2.69
C VAL A 337 3.15 24.56 -3.35
N PHE A 338 2.16 25.29 -2.84
CA PHE A 338 1.81 26.65 -3.31
C PHE A 338 2.10 27.70 -2.24
N ASP A 339 2.54 28.87 -2.69
CA ASP A 339 2.64 30.08 -1.88
C ASP A 339 1.29 30.81 -1.91
N THR A 340 0.54 30.80 -0.83
CA THR A 340 -0.81 31.38 -0.73
C THR A 340 -0.83 32.89 -0.97
N ARG A 341 0.28 33.63 -0.73
CA ARG A 341 0.38 35.07 -0.99
C ARG A 341 0.44 35.40 -2.48
N THR A 342 1.08 34.52 -3.26
CA THR A 342 1.30 34.75 -4.69
C THR A 342 0.46 33.87 -5.61
N GLY A 343 -0.03 32.73 -5.11
CA GLY A 343 -0.67 31.65 -5.90
C GLY A 343 0.34 30.86 -6.74
N LYS A 344 1.65 31.00 -6.49
CA LYS A 344 2.68 30.34 -7.30
C LYS A 344 3.14 29.04 -6.69
N ILE A 345 3.41 28.06 -7.54
CA ILE A 345 4.07 26.80 -7.19
C ILE A 345 5.46 27.13 -6.65
N ARG A 346 5.83 26.47 -5.55
CA ARG A 346 7.14 26.54 -4.91
C ARG A 346 7.92 25.27 -5.00
N TRP A 347 7.24 24.17 -4.98
CA TRP A 347 7.81 22.85 -5.11
C TRP A 347 6.77 21.89 -5.71
N ASP A 348 7.24 20.87 -6.39
CA ASP A 348 6.42 19.85 -7.02
C ASP A 348 7.18 18.53 -6.93
N SER A 349 6.50 17.45 -6.60
CA SER A 349 7.11 16.12 -6.46
C SER A 349 7.53 15.52 -7.81
N GLY A 350 6.93 15.96 -8.91
CA GLY A 350 7.15 15.38 -10.22
C GLY A 350 6.86 13.88 -10.22
N ASN A 351 7.81 13.07 -10.70
CA ASN A 351 7.70 11.61 -10.77
C ASN A 351 8.18 10.86 -9.53
N THR A 352 8.42 11.54 -8.40
CA THR A 352 9.10 10.90 -7.26
C THR A 352 8.23 9.86 -6.56
N LEU A 353 6.92 10.05 -6.51
CA LEU A 353 6.00 9.09 -5.91
C LEU A 353 5.81 7.85 -6.78
N GLU A 354 5.68 8.01 -8.10
CA GLU A 354 5.67 6.89 -9.05
C GLU A 354 6.94 6.03 -8.95
N ASN A 355 8.10 6.70 -8.95
CA ASN A 355 9.37 5.99 -8.79
C ASN A 355 9.52 5.35 -7.41
N LEU A 356 8.89 5.93 -6.36
CA LEU A 356 8.85 5.32 -5.03
C LEU A 356 8.02 4.04 -5.06
N ALA A 357 6.82 4.06 -5.67
CA ALA A 357 5.97 2.89 -5.84
C ALA A 357 6.72 1.76 -6.55
N ILE A 358 7.38 2.05 -7.68
CA ILE A 358 8.20 1.07 -8.42
C ILE A 358 9.33 0.53 -7.53
N LYS A 359 10.01 1.41 -6.82
CA LYS A 359 11.15 1.03 -5.96
C LYS A 359 10.76 0.03 -4.88
N VAL A 360 9.59 0.20 -4.26
CA VAL A 360 9.15 -0.64 -3.13
C VAL A 360 8.18 -1.76 -3.54
N GLY A 361 7.97 -1.98 -4.84
CA GLY A 361 7.13 -3.05 -5.37
C GLY A 361 5.63 -2.80 -5.23
N LEU A 362 5.23 -1.52 -5.11
CA LEU A 362 3.83 -1.09 -4.94
C LEU A 362 3.30 -0.35 -6.19
N HIS A 363 3.89 -0.57 -7.37
CA HIS A 363 3.39 0.03 -8.61
C HIS A 363 2.16 -0.74 -9.11
N SER A 364 1.04 -0.04 -9.28
CA SER A 364 -0.18 -0.60 -9.87
C SER A 364 -0.11 -0.48 -11.39
N GLU A 365 0.22 -1.58 -12.05
CA GLU A 365 0.38 -1.64 -13.51
C GLU A 365 -0.95 -1.41 -14.24
N SER A 366 -2.06 -1.91 -13.70
CA SER A 366 -3.42 -1.74 -14.24
C SER A 366 -3.89 -0.28 -14.24
N ARG A 367 -3.24 0.59 -13.45
CA ARG A 367 -3.51 2.03 -13.39
C ARG A 367 -2.53 2.87 -14.20
N ALA A 368 -1.44 2.28 -14.70
CA ALA A 368 -0.38 3.01 -15.42
C ALA A 368 -0.91 3.76 -16.66
N GLY A 369 -1.84 3.16 -17.39
CA GLY A 369 -2.52 3.77 -18.54
C GLY A 369 -3.56 4.84 -18.20
N LYS A 370 -3.86 5.05 -16.91
CA LYS A 370 -4.85 5.99 -16.40
C LYS A 370 -4.19 7.09 -15.58
N LYS A 371 -4.56 7.24 -14.32
CA LYS A 371 -4.05 8.27 -13.40
C LYS A 371 -2.84 7.77 -12.56
N GLY A 372 -2.36 6.52 -12.74
CA GLY A 372 -1.20 5.93 -12.07
C GLY A 372 -1.44 5.62 -10.61
N ILE A 373 -0.58 6.19 -9.74
CA ILE A 373 -0.61 5.93 -8.29
C ILE A 373 -1.73 6.67 -7.54
N GLU A 374 -2.38 7.64 -8.17
CA GLU A 374 -3.47 8.46 -7.63
C GLU A 374 -3.19 8.97 -6.20
N PRO A 375 -2.42 10.08 -6.07
CA PRO A 375 -2.25 10.71 -4.77
C PRO A 375 -3.51 11.47 -4.39
N GLU A 376 -4.25 10.99 -3.44
CA GLU A 376 -5.54 11.51 -2.99
C GLU A 376 -5.43 12.21 -1.63
N GLY A 377 -5.15 11.47 -0.56
CA GLY A 377 -5.07 11.98 0.79
C GLY A 377 -3.84 12.84 1.08
N LEU A 378 -4.00 13.96 1.81
CA LEU A 378 -2.90 14.77 2.33
C LEU A 378 -3.22 15.31 3.72
N ALA A 379 -2.38 14.98 4.69
CA ALA A 379 -2.47 15.55 6.03
C ALA A 379 -1.14 16.14 6.48
N THR A 380 -1.18 17.13 7.37
CA THR A 380 0.01 17.77 7.94
C THR A 380 -0.08 17.83 9.46
N ALA A 381 1.03 17.62 10.16
CA ALA A 381 1.06 17.74 11.61
C ALA A 381 2.48 17.96 12.14
N GLU A 382 2.57 18.50 13.36
CA GLU A 382 3.82 18.62 14.10
C GLU A 382 3.92 17.55 15.17
N PHE A 383 4.95 16.69 15.09
CA PHE A 383 5.28 15.67 16.07
C PHE A 383 6.62 15.99 16.72
N ASN A 384 6.64 16.11 18.04
CA ASN A 384 7.88 16.35 18.79
C ASN A 384 8.69 17.56 18.29
N GLY A 385 8.03 18.61 17.78
CA GLY A 385 8.65 19.81 17.23
C GLY A 385 9.13 19.68 15.79
N THR A 386 8.84 18.58 15.10
CA THR A 386 9.12 18.41 13.67
C THR A 386 7.82 18.37 12.88
N LYS A 387 7.76 19.15 11.81
CA LYS A 387 6.58 19.20 10.93
C LYS A 387 6.68 18.16 9.81
N TYR A 388 5.60 17.42 9.64
CA TYR A 388 5.46 16.39 8.61
C TYR A 388 4.27 16.65 7.70
N ALA A 389 4.40 16.25 6.44
CA ALA A 389 3.29 15.99 5.53
C ALA A 389 3.23 14.50 5.23
N PHE A 390 2.01 13.98 5.17
CA PHE A 390 1.66 12.62 4.85
C PHE A 390 0.85 12.64 3.57
N VAL A 391 1.31 11.96 2.53
CA VAL A 391 0.67 11.94 1.22
C VAL A 391 0.29 10.50 0.90
N GLY A 392 -1.00 10.22 0.83
CA GLY A 392 -1.56 8.93 0.48
C GLY A 392 -1.49 8.68 -1.02
N SER A 393 -1.25 7.44 -1.38
CA SER A 393 -1.37 6.94 -2.74
C SER A 393 -2.41 5.83 -2.73
N GLU A 394 -3.60 6.14 -3.20
CA GLU A 394 -4.75 5.27 -3.16
C GLU A 394 -4.49 3.96 -3.92
N ARG A 395 -4.08 4.04 -5.18
CA ARG A 395 -3.91 2.86 -6.04
C ARG A 395 -2.59 2.11 -5.85
N SER A 396 -1.69 2.62 -5.02
CA SER A 396 -0.42 1.96 -4.70
C SER A 396 -0.26 1.65 -3.20
N ASN A 397 -1.31 1.76 -2.41
CA ASN A 397 -1.42 1.27 -1.03
C ASN A 397 -0.29 1.74 -0.10
N PHE A 398 0.06 3.04 -0.14
CA PHE A 398 1.07 3.58 0.75
C PHE A 398 0.82 5.03 1.16
N VAL A 399 1.48 5.46 2.23
CA VAL A 399 1.60 6.87 2.61
C VAL A 399 3.07 7.28 2.57
N ALA A 400 3.40 8.30 1.79
CA ALA A 400 4.72 8.91 1.75
C ALA A 400 4.84 10.01 2.83
N VAL A 401 5.87 9.91 3.67
CA VAL A 401 6.12 10.86 4.76
C VAL A 401 7.21 11.85 4.36
N TYR A 402 6.92 13.13 4.51
CA TYR A 402 7.85 14.22 4.23
C TYR A 402 8.09 15.09 5.45
N ASN A 403 9.34 15.45 5.72
CA ASN A 403 9.69 16.54 6.63
C ASN A 403 9.47 17.86 5.90
N ILE A 404 8.65 18.74 6.48
CA ILE A 404 8.28 20.05 5.93
C ILE A 404 8.74 21.23 6.78
N GLU A 405 9.81 21.08 7.58
CA GLU A 405 10.47 22.20 8.27
C GLU A 405 10.86 23.35 7.31
N LYS A 406 11.04 23.02 6.04
CA LYS A 406 11.18 23.95 4.93
C LYS A 406 10.06 23.70 3.92
N PRO A 407 8.88 24.30 4.10
CA PRO A 407 7.70 23.99 3.30
C PRO A 407 7.92 24.14 1.78
N ALA A 408 8.75 25.09 1.35
CA ALA A 408 9.10 25.26 -0.07
C ALA A 408 10.15 24.25 -0.60
N ASN A 409 10.55 23.27 0.20
CA ASN A 409 11.50 22.20 -0.17
C ASN A 409 11.33 20.99 0.75
N PRO A 410 10.19 20.31 0.68
CA PRO A 410 9.92 19.09 1.44
C PRO A 410 11.01 18.05 1.26
N LYS A 411 11.27 17.27 2.31
CA LYS A 411 12.25 16.19 2.29
C LYS A 411 11.57 14.86 2.57
N PHE A 412 11.66 13.93 1.65
CA PHE A 412 11.19 12.57 1.85
C PHE A 412 11.88 11.94 3.08
N VAL A 413 11.11 11.28 3.93
CA VAL A 413 11.57 10.62 5.15
C VAL A 413 11.46 9.10 5.00
N GLN A 414 10.25 8.61 4.73
CA GLN A 414 9.95 7.18 4.63
C GLN A 414 8.65 6.94 3.87
N VAL A 415 8.40 5.69 3.51
CA VAL A 415 7.13 5.18 3.01
C VAL A 415 6.50 4.26 4.05
N LEU A 416 5.19 4.33 4.20
CA LEU A 416 4.39 3.48 5.10
C LEU A 416 3.46 2.62 4.23
N PRO A 417 3.53 1.28 4.33
CA PRO A 417 2.62 0.41 3.60
C PRO A 417 1.25 0.42 4.29
N THR A 418 0.18 0.44 3.53
CA THR A 418 -1.20 0.44 4.03
C THR A 418 -1.95 -0.83 3.59
N THR A 419 -3.20 -0.96 3.95
CA THR A 419 -4.16 -1.81 3.26
C THR A 419 -4.68 -1.08 2.01
N ASN A 420 -5.56 -1.72 1.22
CA ASN A 420 -5.95 -1.25 -0.11
C ASN A 420 -6.80 0.03 -0.07
N GLY A 421 -6.47 1.00 -0.91
CA GLY A 421 -7.17 2.28 -1.01
C GLY A 421 -7.02 3.16 0.25
N PRO A 422 -5.80 3.63 0.61
CA PRO A 422 -5.65 4.56 1.72
C PRO A 422 -6.17 5.95 1.35
N GLU A 423 -7.22 6.39 2.02
CA GLU A 423 -7.89 7.68 1.83
C GLU A 423 -7.71 8.57 3.07
N GLY A 424 -8.31 8.19 4.19
CA GLY A 424 -8.29 8.97 5.42
C GLY A 424 -6.95 8.92 6.15
N ILE A 425 -6.26 10.05 6.25
CA ILE A 425 -4.97 10.19 6.95
C ILE A 425 -5.17 11.07 8.19
N LEU A 426 -5.10 10.48 9.38
CA LEU A 426 -5.36 11.16 10.65
C LEU A 426 -4.13 11.20 11.55
N PRO A 427 -3.37 12.31 11.58
CA PRO A 427 -2.32 12.49 12.58
C PRO A 427 -2.89 12.72 13.97
N ILE A 428 -2.29 12.08 14.99
CA ILE A 428 -2.65 12.22 16.42
C ILE A 428 -1.38 12.60 17.22
N PRO A 429 -0.88 13.85 17.08
CA PRO A 429 0.42 14.25 17.64
C PRO A 429 0.50 14.12 19.15
N SER A 430 -0.61 14.37 19.87
CA SER A 430 -0.69 14.24 21.34
C SER A 430 -0.31 12.83 21.83
N ARG A 431 -0.38 11.84 20.97
CA ARG A 431 -0.05 10.44 21.27
C ARG A 431 1.12 9.89 20.47
N GLY A 432 1.70 10.70 19.58
CA GLY A 432 2.73 10.24 18.65
C GLY A 432 2.21 9.19 17.65
N LEU A 433 0.95 9.23 17.29
CA LEU A 433 0.29 8.26 16.41
C LEU A 433 -0.14 8.89 15.08
N LEU A 434 -0.13 8.08 14.04
CA LEU A 434 -0.77 8.32 12.77
C LEU A 434 -1.74 7.16 12.53
N ALA A 435 -3.01 7.46 12.21
CA ALA A 435 -3.98 6.49 11.74
C ALA A 435 -4.17 6.68 10.23
N VAL A 436 -4.31 5.57 9.51
CA VAL A 436 -4.66 5.56 8.09
C VAL A 436 -5.85 4.65 7.90
N SER A 437 -6.90 5.18 7.33
CA SER A 437 -8.08 4.44 6.91
C SER A 437 -7.91 4.04 5.44
N SER A 438 -8.26 2.81 5.11
CA SER A 438 -8.21 2.27 3.75
C SER A 438 -9.57 1.70 3.40
N GLU A 439 -10.17 2.20 2.33
CA GLU A 439 -11.58 2.04 2.00
C GLU A 439 -11.91 0.73 1.27
N THR A 440 -10.99 0.20 0.46
CA THR A 440 -11.32 -0.92 -0.43
C THR A 440 -11.77 -2.17 0.33
N ASP A 441 -12.97 -2.68 0.06
CA ASP A 441 -13.54 -3.88 0.69
C ASP A 441 -14.16 -4.79 -0.35
N ASP A 442 -13.53 -5.94 -0.62
CA ASP A 442 -14.07 -7.06 -1.40
C ASP A 442 -13.84 -8.38 -0.67
N ALA A 443 -14.86 -8.80 0.07
CA ALA A 443 -14.80 -10.05 0.84
C ALA A 443 -14.57 -11.29 -0.05
N SER A 444 -14.96 -11.26 -1.32
CA SER A 444 -14.81 -12.38 -2.24
C SER A 444 -13.37 -12.55 -2.74
N ALA A 445 -12.66 -11.45 -2.90
CA ALA A 445 -11.23 -11.41 -3.20
C ALA A 445 -10.36 -11.56 -1.93
N GLY A 446 -10.97 -11.45 -0.74
CA GLY A 446 -10.24 -11.45 0.53
C GLY A 446 -9.60 -10.10 0.89
N VAL A 447 -9.87 -9.06 0.11
CA VAL A 447 -9.50 -7.68 0.42
C VAL A 447 -10.52 -7.10 1.39
N ARG A 448 -10.07 -6.52 2.49
CA ARG A 448 -10.97 -5.94 3.49
C ARG A 448 -10.46 -4.59 3.94
N SER A 449 -11.38 -3.63 3.96
CA SER A 449 -11.14 -2.30 4.52
C SER A 449 -10.63 -2.36 5.95
N ALA A 450 -9.66 -1.51 6.29
CA ALA A 450 -9.01 -1.54 7.59
C ALA A 450 -8.52 -0.16 8.04
N VAL A 451 -8.35 -0.02 9.35
CA VAL A 451 -7.62 1.10 9.97
C VAL A 451 -6.25 0.59 10.42
N THR A 452 -5.20 1.26 9.97
CA THR A 452 -3.81 0.96 10.35
C THR A 452 -3.26 2.07 11.24
N LEU A 453 -2.65 1.71 12.38
CA LEU A 453 -1.96 2.64 13.27
C LEU A 453 -0.44 2.54 13.11
N TYR A 454 0.20 3.72 13.12
CA TYR A 454 1.65 3.87 13.13
C TYR A 454 2.06 4.74 14.32
N LYS A 455 3.17 4.40 14.95
CA LYS A 455 3.70 5.12 16.09
C LYS A 455 5.07 5.70 15.77
N LEU A 456 5.26 6.97 16.07
CA LEU A 456 6.55 7.65 15.94
C LEU A 456 7.51 7.17 17.03
N GLY A 457 8.69 6.71 16.64
CA GLY A 457 9.72 6.20 17.53
C GLY A 457 11.14 6.35 17.00
N SER A 458 12.10 5.83 17.73
CA SER A 458 13.53 5.86 17.38
C SER A 458 14.02 4.62 16.64
N ASP A 459 13.15 3.65 16.44
CA ASP A 459 13.46 2.42 15.70
C ASP A 459 13.51 2.72 14.20
N GLN A 460 14.39 2.02 13.48
CA GLN A 460 14.47 2.17 12.02
C GLN A 460 13.15 1.76 11.35
N PRO A 461 12.86 2.28 10.15
CA PRO A 461 11.68 1.85 9.40
C PRO A 461 11.64 0.33 9.22
N ALA A 462 10.50 -0.29 9.54
CA ALA A 462 10.29 -1.72 9.34
C ALA A 462 9.94 -2.07 7.88
N PHE A 463 9.53 -1.09 7.09
CA PHE A 463 9.23 -1.20 5.66
C PHE A 463 10.03 -0.15 4.87
N PRO A 464 10.48 -0.47 3.63
CA PRO A 464 10.39 -1.77 2.97
C PRO A 464 11.40 -2.78 3.54
N GLN A 465 11.12 -4.08 3.39
CA GLN A 465 12.06 -5.16 3.70
C GLN A 465 12.91 -5.56 2.50
N ILE A 466 12.40 -5.28 1.30
CA ILE A 466 13.06 -5.42 0.01
C ILE A 466 12.70 -4.22 -0.87
N GLU A 467 13.66 -3.74 -1.63
CA GLU A 467 13.45 -2.63 -2.58
C GLU A 467 14.28 -2.85 -3.84
N SER A 468 14.02 -2.11 -4.92
CA SER A 468 14.83 -2.21 -6.14
C SER A 468 15.73 -1.00 -6.34
N GLU A 469 16.83 -1.20 -7.10
CA GLU A 469 17.58 -0.10 -7.69
C GLU A 469 16.69 0.70 -8.66
N LYS A 470 17.09 1.93 -8.92
CA LYS A 470 16.34 2.83 -9.80
C LYS A 470 16.00 2.20 -11.15
N ASN A 471 14.75 2.33 -11.55
CA ASN A 471 14.18 1.87 -12.83
C ASN A 471 14.16 0.33 -13.02
N ILE A 472 14.24 -0.44 -11.95
CA ILE A 472 13.96 -1.87 -12.00
C ILE A 472 12.52 -2.10 -11.52
N GLY A 473 11.59 -2.30 -12.46
CA GLY A 473 10.22 -2.71 -12.16
C GLY A 473 10.18 -4.14 -11.65
N TRP A 474 9.43 -4.34 -10.55
CA TRP A 474 9.31 -5.63 -9.89
C TRP A 474 8.01 -5.74 -9.09
N GLY A 475 7.65 -6.94 -8.78
CA GLY A 475 6.54 -7.44 -7.99
C GLY A 475 6.48 -8.94 -8.17
N THR A 476 5.45 -9.59 -7.66
CA THR A 476 5.12 -11.00 -7.91
C THR A 476 6.32 -11.94 -7.71
N LEU A 477 6.91 -11.91 -6.49
CA LEU A 477 8.04 -12.79 -6.17
C LEU A 477 7.57 -14.22 -5.92
N GLY A 478 7.31 -14.99 -6.99
CA GLY A 478 6.78 -16.35 -6.92
C GLY A 478 7.73 -17.38 -6.26
N ALA A 479 9.03 -17.13 -6.21
CA ALA A 479 9.98 -18.07 -5.62
C ALA A 479 11.31 -17.44 -5.19
N LEU A 480 12.13 -18.19 -4.45
CA LEU A 480 13.49 -17.81 -4.08
C LEU A 480 14.51 -18.93 -4.35
N SER A 481 15.70 -18.57 -4.84
CA SER A 481 16.83 -19.50 -4.92
C SER A 481 18.13 -18.80 -4.55
N ALA A 482 18.99 -19.46 -3.78
CA ALA A 482 20.34 -18.99 -3.52
C ALA A 482 21.23 -19.17 -4.76
N VAL A 483 22.08 -18.18 -5.06
CA VAL A 483 23.06 -18.30 -6.15
C VAL A 483 24.28 -19.08 -5.67
N PRO A 484 24.61 -20.23 -6.29
CA PRO A 484 25.73 -21.05 -5.86
C PRO A 484 27.05 -20.29 -5.79
N GLY A 485 27.77 -20.46 -4.67
CA GLY A 485 29.06 -19.81 -4.43
C GLY A 485 29.00 -18.32 -4.08
N LYS A 486 27.80 -17.77 -3.89
CA LYS A 486 27.57 -16.39 -3.44
C LYS A 486 26.98 -16.36 -2.04
N ALA A 487 27.62 -15.65 -1.11
CA ALA A 487 27.16 -15.61 0.28
C ALA A 487 25.88 -14.78 0.46
N HIS A 488 25.74 -13.73 -0.35
CA HIS A 488 24.70 -12.71 -0.21
C HIS A 488 24.04 -12.39 -1.56
N GLN A 489 23.68 -13.41 -2.31
CA GLN A 489 22.96 -13.24 -3.56
C GLN A 489 21.89 -14.30 -3.71
N LEU A 490 20.67 -13.84 -3.83
CA LEU A 490 19.49 -14.66 -4.14
C LEU A 490 18.98 -14.28 -5.54
N VAL A 491 18.15 -15.13 -6.08
CA VAL A 491 17.32 -14.83 -7.26
C VAL A 491 15.88 -15.18 -6.97
N SER A 492 14.98 -14.43 -7.61
CA SER A 492 13.54 -14.68 -7.66
C SER A 492 13.09 -14.64 -9.12
N VAL A 493 11.86 -15.05 -9.37
CA VAL A 493 11.23 -14.95 -10.68
C VAL A 493 9.86 -14.29 -10.54
N THR A 494 9.45 -13.52 -11.55
CA THR A 494 8.08 -12.96 -11.60
C THR A 494 7.13 -14.00 -12.19
N ASP A 495 5.94 -14.07 -11.65
CA ASP A 495 4.82 -14.90 -12.15
C ASP A 495 4.10 -14.29 -13.36
N ALA A 496 2.84 -14.69 -13.60
CA ALA A 496 1.99 -14.23 -14.70
C ALA A 496 1.38 -12.83 -14.47
N GLY A 497 1.59 -12.18 -13.35
CA GLY A 497 1.09 -10.82 -13.09
C GLY A 497 1.63 -9.77 -14.06
N TYR A 498 2.72 -10.11 -14.79
CA TYR A 498 3.29 -9.26 -15.83
C TYR A 498 3.35 -9.98 -17.18
N SER A 499 3.31 -9.22 -18.28
CA SER A 499 3.38 -9.75 -19.65
C SER A 499 4.74 -10.30 -20.04
N THR A 500 5.78 -10.10 -19.22
CA THR A 500 7.14 -10.60 -19.43
C THR A 500 7.70 -11.23 -18.17
N THR A 501 8.35 -12.38 -18.29
CA THR A 501 8.97 -13.06 -17.15
C THR A 501 10.35 -12.51 -16.87
N GLY A 502 10.57 -12.01 -15.65
CA GLY A 502 11.84 -11.48 -15.19
C GLY A 502 12.49 -12.35 -14.11
N ILE A 503 13.80 -12.62 -14.26
CA ILE A 503 14.61 -13.19 -13.18
C ILE A 503 15.29 -12.04 -12.44
N LEU A 504 14.93 -11.87 -11.17
CA LEU A 504 15.40 -10.78 -10.31
C LEU A 504 16.61 -11.24 -9.51
N THR A 505 17.66 -10.42 -9.44
CA THR A 505 18.83 -10.68 -8.60
C THR A 505 18.75 -9.82 -7.35
N ILE A 506 18.83 -10.43 -6.17
CA ILE A 506 18.64 -9.81 -4.86
C ILE A 506 19.96 -9.84 -4.09
N ASP A 507 20.41 -8.69 -3.58
CA ASP A 507 21.52 -8.55 -2.62
C ASP A 507 20.94 -8.53 -1.19
N ASP A 508 21.09 -9.63 -0.46
CA ASP A 508 20.60 -9.81 0.92
C ASP A 508 21.61 -9.34 2.00
N SER A 509 22.72 -8.75 1.60
CA SER A 509 23.68 -8.12 2.52
C SER A 509 23.21 -6.75 3.01
N LYS A 510 22.24 -6.15 2.34
CA LYS A 510 21.66 -4.85 2.64
C LYS A 510 20.40 -4.97 3.52
N THR A 511 20.00 -3.86 4.11
CA THR A 511 18.74 -3.72 4.85
C THR A 511 18.17 -2.35 4.50
N PRO A 512 17.04 -2.28 3.75
CA PRO A 512 16.33 -3.40 3.10
C PRO A 512 17.19 -4.17 2.11
N ALA A 513 16.81 -5.43 1.79
CA ALA A 513 17.42 -6.20 0.70
C ALA A 513 17.20 -5.48 -0.63
N GLU A 514 18.13 -5.61 -1.58
CA GLU A 514 18.08 -4.81 -2.80
C GLU A 514 18.03 -5.66 -4.07
N ILE A 515 17.02 -5.45 -4.90
CA ILE A 515 16.95 -6.00 -6.25
C ILE A 515 17.86 -5.17 -7.14
N THR A 516 18.96 -5.77 -7.58
CA THR A 516 20.04 -5.09 -8.31
C THR A 516 19.99 -5.33 -9.82
N LYS A 517 19.19 -6.30 -10.27
CA LYS A 517 19.09 -6.66 -11.68
C LYS A 517 17.78 -7.40 -11.99
N ARG A 518 17.20 -7.10 -13.16
CA ARG A 518 16.18 -7.91 -13.84
C ARG A 518 16.79 -8.50 -15.11
N LEU A 519 16.66 -9.80 -15.30
CA LEU A 519 17.05 -10.53 -16.50
C LEU A 519 15.78 -11.04 -17.19
N GLU A 520 15.51 -10.56 -18.38
CA GLU A 520 14.35 -10.97 -19.17
C GLU A 520 14.49 -12.40 -19.68
N VAL A 521 13.42 -13.20 -19.56
CA VAL A 521 13.36 -14.54 -20.17
C VAL A 521 12.94 -14.40 -21.61
N THR A 522 13.76 -14.97 -22.52
CA THR A 522 13.57 -14.84 -23.97
C THR A 522 13.65 -16.19 -24.68
N ASP A 523 13.10 -16.26 -25.89
CA ASP A 523 13.35 -17.35 -26.79
C ASP A 523 14.71 -17.20 -27.51
N ALA A 524 15.08 -18.14 -28.36
CA ALA A 524 16.33 -18.13 -29.13
C ALA A 524 16.42 -16.97 -30.15
N ALA A 525 15.30 -16.34 -30.49
CA ALA A 525 15.23 -15.15 -31.35
C ALA A 525 15.34 -13.84 -30.54
N GLY A 526 15.39 -13.90 -29.22
CA GLY A 526 15.47 -12.75 -28.33
C GLY A 526 14.10 -12.11 -28.05
N LYS A 527 12.99 -12.79 -28.36
CA LYS A 527 11.66 -12.33 -28.03
C LYS A 527 11.34 -12.74 -26.59
N ALA A 528 10.76 -11.83 -25.81
CA ALA A 528 10.29 -12.11 -24.46
C ALA A 528 9.29 -13.29 -24.45
N VAL A 529 9.42 -14.15 -23.45
CA VAL A 529 8.54 -15.31 -23.26
C VAL A 529 7.79 -15.12 -21.94
N PRO A 530 6.48 -14.88 -21.96
CA PRO A 530 5.67 -14.85 -20.76
C PRO A 530 5.53 -16.28 -20.22
N LEU A 531 5.88 -16.48 -18.97
CA LEU A 531 5.75 -17.73 -18.25
C LEU A 531 5.06 -17.44 -16.93
N ASP A 532 4.16 -18.31 -16.54
CA ASP A 532 3.58 -18.37 -15.22
C ASP A 532 4.59 -19.12 -14.31
N ALA A 533 5.60 -18.40 -13.85
CA ALA A 533 6.77 -19.01 -13.23
C ALA A 533 6.70 -18.95 -11.71
N GLU A 534 6.33 -20.07 -11.10
CA GLU A 534 6.09 -20.25 -9.67
C GLU A 534 7.28 -20.86 -8.91
N GLY A 535 8.36 -21.18 -9.62
CA GLY A 535 9.55 -21.76 -8.99
C GLY A 535 10.83 -21.42 -9.73
N ILE A 536 11.94 -21.25 -8.99
CA ILE A 536 13.26 -21.02 -9.57
C ILE A 536 14.37 -21.78 -8.83
N TYR A 537 15.27 -22.38 -9.58
CA TYR A 537 16.51 -22.97 -9.06
C TYR A 537 17.72 -22.44 -9.83
N ALA A 538 18.63 -21.73 -9.16
CA ALA A 538 19.89 -21.27 -9.73
C ALA A 538 20.92 -22.42 -9.78
N ARG A 539 21.42 -22.75 -10.96
CA ARG A 539 22.31 -23.89 -11.20
C ARG A 539 23.78 -23.58 -10.92
N PRO A 540 24.55 -24.49 -10.34
CA PRO A 540 25.99 -24.32 -10.17
C PRO A 540 26.75 -24.05 -11.49
N GLU A 541 26.31 -24.64 -12.61
CA GLU A 541 26.89 -24.45 -13.94
C GLU A 541 26.47 -23.12 -14.59
N GLY A 542 25.55 -22.39 -13.93
CA GLY A 542 24.90 -21.18 -14.42
C GLY A 542 23.62 -21.48 -15.20
N GLY A 543 22.76 -20.48 -15.29
CA GLY A 543 21.39 -20.60 -15.75
C GLY A 543 20.45 -21.08 -14.65
N TYR A 544 19.19 -21.35 -15.03
CA TYR A 544 18.11 -21.55 -14.08
C TYR A 544 17.16 -22.65 -14.54
N TRP A 545 16.63 -23.42 -13.62
CA TRP A 545 15.40 -24.17 -13.84
C TRP A 545 14.23 -23.37 -13.28
N LEU A 546 13.16 -23.23 -14.05
CA LEU A 546 11.90 -22.63 -13.65
C LEU A 546 10.83 -23.71 -13.58
N ALA A 547 10.02 -23.70 -12.54
CA ALA A 547 8.75 -24.41 -12.51
C ALA A 547 7.69 -23.44 -13.04
N VAL A 548 6.95 -23.88 -14.02
CA VAL A 548 5.97 -23.07 -14.74
C VAL A 548 4.62 -23.72 -14.60
N GLU A 549 3.70 -22.97 -14.01
CA GLU A 549 2.30 -23.34 -13.94
C GLU A 549 1.64 -23.12 -15.32
N GLY A 550 0.46 -23.60 -15.51
CA GLY A 550 -0.34 -23.38 -16.68
C GLY A 550 -1.82 -23.40 -16.33
N ALA A 551 -2.65 -22.75 -17.12
CA ALA A 551 -4.09 -22.74 -16.96
C ALA A 551 -4.70 -24.17 -16.98
N THR A 552 -3.95 -25.14 -17.52
CA THR A 552 -4.35 -26.54 -17.57
C THR A 552 -3.17 -27.45 -17.23
N GLY A 553 -3.45 -28.67 -16.78
CA GLY A 553 -2.40 -29.65 -16.44
C GLY A 553 -1.34 -29.85 -17.53
N PRO A 554 -1.69 -29.99 -18.83
CA PRO A 554 -0.71 -30.15 -19.93
C PRO A 554 0.23 -28.96 -20.17
N GLU A 555 -0.11 -27.78 -19.72
CA GLU A 555 0.72 -26.58 -19.88
C GLU A 555 1.83 -26.47 -18.83
N ASN A 556 1.68 -27.22 -17.74
CA ASN A 556 2.69 -27.31 -16.68
C ASN A 556 4.01 -27.92 -17.20
N LYS A 557 5.12 -27.26 -16.88
CA LYS A 557 6.45 -27.67 -17.39
C LYS A 557 7.58 -27.16 -16.50
N LEU A 558 8.71 -27.88 -16.53
CA LEU A 558 9.99 -27.32 -16.07
C LEU A 558 10.72 -26.71 -17.26
N VAL A 559 11.23 -25.48 -17.10
CA VAL A 559 11.91 -24.75 -18.18
C VAL A 559 13.36 -24.48 -17.79
N LEU A 560 14.31 -24.94 -18.62
CA LEU A 560 15.71 -24.59 -18.47
C LEU A 560 16.00 -23.30 -19.21
N VAL A 561 16.53 -22.32 -18.49
CA VAL A 561 16.95 -21.02 -19.00
C VAL A 561 18.46 -20.87 -18.81
N ASP A 562 19.18 -20.38 -19.79
CA ASP A 562 20.62 -20.14 -19.65
C ASP A 562 20.93 -18.85 -18.86
N LYS A 563 22.21 -18.61 -18.58
CA LYS A 563 22.67 -17.43 -17.83
C LYS A 563 22.40 -16.09 -18.51
N LYS A 564 21.90 -16.09 -19.76
CA LYS A 564 21.52 -14.89 -20.50
C LYS A 564 20.01 -14.69 -20.58
N GLY A 565 19.22 -15.56 -19.95
CA GLY A 565 17.77 -15.51 -19.99
C GLY A 565 17.15 -16.30 -21.15
N VAL A 566 17.92 -16.99 -21.95
CA VAL A 566 17.39 -17.69 -23.13
C VAL A 566 16.89 -19.08 -22.79
N VAL A 567 15.62 -19.39 -23.13
CA VAL A 567 15.00 -20.71 -22.94
C VAL A 567 15.76 -21.74 -23.78
N GLN A 568 16.23 -22.81 -23.15
CA GLN A 568 17.01 -23.89 -23.73
C GLN A 568 16.21 -25.18 -23.92
N ARG A 569 15.34 -25.48 -22.97
CA ARG A 569 14.60 -26.75 -22.90
C ARG A 569 13.32 -26.58 -22.07
N SER A 570 12.27 -27.28 -22.49
CA SER A 570 11.05 -27.47 -21.70
C SER A 570 10.82 -28.96 -21.45
N VAL A 571 10.41 -29.28 -20.24
CA VAL A 571 10.09 -30.64 -19.79
C VAL A 571 8.64 -30.64 -19.34
N PRO A 572 7.69 -31.19 -20.12
CA PRO A 572 6.29 -31.22 -19.74
C PRO A 572 6.04 -32.21 -18.60
N LEU A 573 4.93 -32.03 -17.88
CA LEU A 573 4.39 -33.06 -17.01
C LEU A 573 4.08 -34.34 -17.79
N PRO A 574 4.26 -35.53 -17.19
CA PRO A 574 3.74 -36.77 -17.75
C PRO A 574 2.22 -36.68 -17.99
N ALA A 575 1.75 -37.22 -19.11
CA ALA A 575 0.36 -37.08 -19.54
C ALA A 575 -0.67 -37.63 -18.55
N ASP A 576 -0.32 -38.68 -17.80
CA ASP A 576 -1.16 -39.27 -16.77
C ASP A 576 -1.31 -38.37 -15.53
N VAL A 577 -0.28 -37.62 -15.18
CA VAL A 577 -0.32 -36.57 -14.11
C VAL A 577 -1.07 -35.33 -14.58
N ALA A 578 -0.69 -34.85 -15.76
CA ALA A 578 -1.30 -33.67 -16.36
C ALA A 578 -2.82 -33.80 -16.54
N ALA A 579 -3.31 -34.98 -16.92
CA ALA A 579 -4.74 -35.25 -17.07
C ALA A 579 -5.51 -35.15 -15.74
N GLY A 580 -4.85 -35.30 -14.61
CA GLY A 580 -5.45 -35.21 -13.28
C GLY A 580 -5.41 -33.79 -12.65
N LEU A 581 -4.75 -32.85 -13.29
CA LEU A 581 -4.66 -31.43 -12.86
C LEU A 581 -5.60 -30.55 -13.68
N LYS A 582 -6.10 -29.50 -13.05
CA LYS A 582 -6.79 -28.38 -13.70
C LYS A 582 -5.83 -27.19 -13.79
N ALA A 583 -6.13 -26.10 -13.14
CA ALA A 583 -5.21 -25.05 -12.76
C ALA A 583 -4.49 -25.44 -11.45
N GLN A 584 -3.55 -24.66 -10.99
CA GLN A 584 -2.81 -24.85 -9.73
C GLN A 584 -1.91 -26.10 -9.79
N GLY A 585 -0.91 -26.01 -10.63
CA GLY A 585 0.00 -27.08 -10.99
C GLY A 585 1.36 -26.99 -10.31
N PHE A 586 2.42 -26.74 -11.13
CA PHE A 586 3.77 -26.64 -10.61
C PHE A 586 4.01 -25.34 -9.86
N GLU A 587 4.59 -25.49 -8.68
CA GLU A 587 5.11 -24.43 -7.83
C GLU A 587 6.64 -24.53 -7.68
N GLY A 588 7.18 -24.44 -6.48
CA GLY A 588 8.60 -24.44 -6.23
C GLY A 588 9.40 -25.57 -6.89
N VAL A 589 10.65 -25.26 -7.24
CA VAL A 589 11.63 -26.19 -7.79
C VAL A 589 13.01 -26.05 -7.14
N THR A 590 13.64 -27.17 -6.84
CA THR A 590 15.02 -27.26 -6.34
C THR A 590 15.75 -28.43 -6.99
N ALA A 591 17.08 -28.54 -6.78
CA ALA A 591 17.83 -29.66 -7.32
C ALA A 591 18.95 -30.17 -6.41
N THR A 592 19.33 -31.43 -6.67
CA THR A 592 20.60 -32.02 -6.21
C THR A 592 21.42 -32.50 -7.40
N THR A 593 22.73 -32.55 -7.23
CA THR A 593 23.62 -33.13 -8.23
C THR A 593 24.46 -34.23 -7.58
N ASP A 594 24.49 -35.42 -8.19
CA ASP A 594 25.32 -36.53 -7.77
C ASP A 594 26.10 -37.10 -8.96
N LYS A 595 26.72 -38.28 -8.79
CA LYS A 595 27.47 -38.99 -9.85
C LYS A 595 26.61 -39.39 -11.06
N ASN A 596 25.30 -39.46 -10.90
CA ASN A 596 24.34 -39.81 -11.94
C ASN A 596 23.87 -38.59 -12.73
N GLY A 597 24.06 -37.38 -12.21
CA GLY A 597 23.67 -36.10 -12.82
C GLY A 597 22.81 -35.24 -11.94
N GLU A 598 22.08 -34.34 -12.55
CA GLU A 598 21.18 -33.39 -11.91
C GLU A 598 19.78 -34.01 -11.72
N HIS A 599 19.24 -33.90 -10.53
CA HIS A 599 17.90 -34.36 -10.15
C HIS A 599 17.09 -33.14 -9.65
N LEU A 600 16.04 -32.80 -10.38
CA LEU A 600 15.12 -31.73 -9.97
C LEU A 600 14.04 -32.28 -9.05
N TYR A 601 13.63 -31.49 -8.07
CA TYR A 601 12.46 -31.75 -7.23
C TYR A 601 11.50 -30.59 -7.42
N ALA A 602 10.26 -30.88 -7.80
CA ALA A 602 9.21 -29.90 -7.97
C ALA A 602 7.96 -30.35 -7.21
N VAL A 603 7.25 -29.40 -6.64
CA VAL A 603 5.97 -29.64 -5.96
C VAL A 603 4.81 -29.25 -6.86
N VAL A 604 3.68 -29.92 -6.67
CA VAL A 604 2.40 -29.57 -7.29
C VAL A 604 1.55 -28.93 -6.23
N GLN A 605 0.89 -27.80 -6.53
CA GLN A 605 0.16 -27.01 -5.53
C GLN A 605 -1.05 -27.76 -4.98
N ARG A 606 -1.76 -28.46 -5.86
CA ARG A 606 -3.03 -29.10 -5.52
C ARG A 606 -3.05 -30.57 -5.88
N GLU A 607 -3.98 -31.27 -5.25
CA GLU A 607 -4.21 -32.68 -5.44
C GLU A 607 -4.43 -33.07 -6.91
N VAL A 608 -3.72 -34.06 -7.41
CA VAL A 608 -4.01 -34.68 -8.69
C VAL A 608 -5.28 -35.54 -8.52
N SER A 609 -6.28 -35.34 -9.35
CA SER A 609 -7.63 -35.96 -9.18
C SER A 609 -7.66 -37.48 -9.10
N THR A 610 -6.59 -38.16 -9.52
CA THR A 610 -6.43 -39.64 -9.44
C THR A 610 -5.81 -40.10 -8.13
N ASP A 611 -5.32 -39.16 -7.29
CA ASP A 611 -4.61 -39.50 -6.07
C ASP A 611 -5.53 -39.61 -4.85
N PRO A 612 -5.07 -40.22 -3.76
CA PRO A 612 -5.81 -40.22 -2.51
C PRO A 612 -6.07 -38.80 -2.03
N LYS A 613 -7.28 -38.54 -1.54
CA LYS A 613 -7.64 -37.22 -1.00
C LYS A 613 -6.69 -36.81 0.14
N GLY A 614 -6.28 -35.54 0.16
CA GLY A 614 -5.33 -35.00 1.13
C GLY A 614 -3.87 -35.37 0.84
N VAL A 615 -3.55 -35.74 -0.40
CA VAL A 615 -2.19 -36.08 -0.83
C VAL A 615 -1.83 -35.33 -2.09
N ASP A 616 -0.85 -34.42 -1.97
CA ASP A 616 -0.24 -33.75 -3.12
C ASP A 616 1.02 -34.45 -3.59
N ARG A 617 1.62 -34.02 -4.68
CA ARG A 617 2.79 -34.67 -5.27
C ARG A 617 4.07 -33.87 -5.16
N ILE A 618 5.17 -34.56 -4.82
CA ILE A 618 6.54 -34.13 -5.06
C ILE A 618 7.09 -34.96 -6.20
N GLY A 619 7.46 -34.33 -7.30
CA GLY A 619 8.08 -34.98 -8.47
C GLY A 619 9.59 -34.87 -8.42
N ARG A 620 10.31 -35.99 -8.61
CA ARG A 620 11.75 -35.99 -8.91
C ARG A 620 11.94 -36.25 -10.39
N TYR A 621 12.58 -35.33 -11.10
CA TYR A 621 12.96 -35.49 -12.51
C TYR A 621 14.47 -35.70 -12.65
N ASP A 622 14.87 -36.83 -13.24
CA ASP A 622 16.25 -37.11 -13.58
C ASP A 622 16.58 -36.48 -14.93
N VAL A 623 17.41 -35.45 -14.94
CA VAL A 623 17.73 -34.65 -16.14
C VAL A 623 18.43 -35.46 -17.21
N LYS A 624 19.24 -36.46 -16.81
CA LYS A 624 20.03 -37.30 -17.72
C LYS A 624 19.20 -38.37 -18.41
N THR A 625 18.27 -38.99 -17.68
CA THR A 625 17.45 -40.09 -18.20
C THR A 625 16.09 -39.65 -18.70
N GLY A 626 15.62 -38.47 -18.31
CA GLY A 626 14.30 -37.96 -18.62
C GLY A 626 13.17 -38.64 -17.83
N LYS A 627 13.49 -39.31 -16.72
CA LYS A 627 12.53 -40.10 -15.95
C LYS A 627 11.98 -39.30 -14.78
N TRP A 628 10.67 -39.36 -14.61
CA TRP A 628 9.97 -38.91 -13.41
C TRP A 628 9.82 -40.03 -12.37
N THR A 629 9.92 -39.62 -11.11
CA THR A 629 9.61 -40.44 -9.93
C THR A 629 8.75 -39.60 -9.00
N TRP A 630 7.63 -40.14 -8.49
CA TRP A 630 6.65 -39.40 -7.71
C TRP A 630 6.57 -39.87 -6.27
N TYR A 631 6.36 -38.92 -5.37
CA TYR A 631 6.13 -39.15 -3.95
C TYR A 631 4.87 -38.39 -3.52
N GLY A 632 4.03 -39.02 -2.68
CA GLY A 632 2.87 -38.39 -2.09
C GLY A 632 3.28 -37.56 -0.87
N TYR A 633 2.76 -36.34 -0.78
CA TYR A 633 2.91 -35.45 0.37
C TYR A 633 1.56 -35.33 1.08
N PRO A 634 1.45 -35.72 2.39
CA PRO A 634 0.18 -35.62 3.11
C PRO A 634 -0.08 -34.18 3.56
N LEU A 635 -1.20 -33.58 3.12
CA LEU A 635 -1.61 -32.22 3.48
C LEU A 635 -2.20 -32.15 4.90
N GLU A 636 -2.16 -30.97 5.50
CA GLU A 636 -3.04 -30.60 6.60
C GLU A 636 -4.49 -30.53 6.10
N THR A 637 -5.41 -30.36 7.04
CA THR A 637 -6.85 -30.25 6.73
C THR A 637 -7.38 -28.88 7.16
N THR A 638 -8.29 -28.33 6.36
CA THR A 638 -9.06 -27.14 6.71
C THR A 638 -10.53 -27.47 6.88
N THR A 639 -11.20 -26.75 7.77
CA THR A 639 -12.66 -26.80 7.96
C THR A 639 -13.35 -25.50 7.55
N THR A 640 -12.58 -24.53 7.10
CA THR A 640 -13.11 -23.24 6.64
C THR A 640 -13.71 -23.41 5.25
N ALA A 641 -14.95 -22.97 5.07
CA ALA A 641 -15.62 -23.05 3.77
C ALA A 641 -14.87 -22.20 2.72
N GLY A 642 -14.66 -22.76 1.54
CA GLY A 642 -13.95 -22.09 0.44
C GLY A 642 -12.42 -22.11 0.55
N ASP A 643 -11.89 -22.53 1.69
CA ASP A 643 -10.45 -22.67 1.92
C ASP A 643 -9.89 -23.99 1.38
N TRP A 644 -8.61 -23.99 1.08
CA TRP A 644 -7.85 -25.16 0.67
C TRP A 644 -6.42 -25.09 1.20
N ILE A 645 -5.76 -26.23 1.29
CA ILE A 645 -4.35 -26.35 1.64
C ILE A 645 -3.57 -26.76 0.41
N GLY A 646 -2.43 -26.15 0.19
CA GLY A 646 -1.54 -26.42 -0.95
C GLY A 646 -0.07 -26.25 -0.62
N LEU A 647 0.77 -26.65 -1.57
CA LEU A 647 2.22 -26.52 -1.50
C LEU A 647 2.66 -25.34 -2.36
N SER A 648 3.58 -24.49 -1.89
CA SER A 648 4.07 -23.35 -2.65
C SER A 648 5.57 -23.42 -2.97
N GLU A 649 6.40 -24.03 -2.13
CA GLU A 649 7.85 -24.02 -2.40
C GLU A 649 8.50 -25.30 -1.88
N VAL A 650 9.63 -25.68 -2.49
CA VAL A 650 10.46 -26.79 -2.05
C VAL A 650 11.95 -26.43 -2.12
N THR A 651 12.70 -26.74 -1.07
CA THR A 651 14.16 -26.56 -1.08
C THR A 651 14.88 -27.73 -0.43
N VAL A 652 16.07 -28.06 -0.95
CA VAL A 652 16.92 -29.12 -0.38
C VAL A 652 17.57 -28.62 0.91
N VAL A 653 17.37 -29.35 2.00
CA VAL A 653 17.92 -28.99 3.34
C VAL A 653 18.91 -30.01 3.88
N GLY A 654 19.15 -31.09 3.16
CA GLY A 654 20.11 -32.14 3.52
C GLY A 654 20.13 -33.28 2.49
N ASP A 655 20.99 -34.27 2.70
CA ASP A 655 21.04 -35.45 1.84
C ASP A 655 19.71 -36.25 1.95
N GLY A 656 18.98 -36.27 0.85
CA GLY A 656 17.66 -36.89 0.79
C GLY A 656 16.58 -36.23 1.66
N LYS A 657 16.78 -34.98 2.11
CA LYS A 657 15.81 -34.23 2.92
C LYS A 657 15.38 -32.94 2.19
N LEU A 658 14.07 -32.74 2.09
CA LEU A 658 13.46 -31.54 1.53
C LEU A 658 12.70 -30.78 2.62
N ALA A 659 12.69 -29.45 2.52
CA ALA A 659 11.73 -28.58 3.20
C ALA A 659 10.69 -28.10 2.19
N VAL A 660 9.43 -28.01 2.63
CA VAL A 660 8.28 -27.67 1.79
C VAL A 660 7.43 -26.65 2.52
N ILE A 661 7.04 -25.57 1.82
CA ILE A 661 6.01 -24.65 2.29
C ILE A 661 4.63 -25.27 2.04
N GLU A 662 3.81 -25.29 3.08
CA GLU A 662 2.40 -25.68 3.04
C GLU A 662 1.56 -24.53 3.61
N ARG A 663 0.58 -24.05 2.85
CA ARG A 663 -0.24 -22.91 3.20
C ARG A 663 -1.73 -23.12 2.92
N ASP A 664 -2.57 -22.39 3.65
CA ASP A 664 -3.98 -22.19 3.32
C ASP A 664 -4.14 -21.01 2.32
N LYS A 665 -5.34 -20.89 1.74
CA LYS A 665 -5.75 -19.76 0.90
C LYS A 665 -6.13 -18.50 1.73
N LEU A 666 -6.11 -18.57 3.03
CA LEU A 666 -6.61 -17.50 3.89
C LEU A 666 -5.55 -16.42 4.09
N ASN A 667 -6.02 -15.17 4.25
CA ASN A 667 -5.21 -13.99 4.50
C ASN A 667 -5.72 -13.21 5.72
N GLY A 668 -5.04 -12.13 6.08
CA GLY A 668 -5.40 -11.24 7.18
C GLY A 668 -5.63 -11.98 8.48
N PRO A 669 -6.69 -11.64 9.25
CA PRO A 669 -6.99 -12.30 10.52
C PRO A 669 -7.50 -13.73 10.35
N ASN A 670 -7.81 -14.17 9.14
CA ASN A 670 -8.31 -15.50 8.85
C ASN A 670 -7.20 -16.51 8.54
N ALA A 671 -5.98 -16.09 8.24
CA ALA A 671 -4.84 -16.96 7.98
C ALA A 671 -4.55 -17.90 9.15
N LYS A 672 -4.34 -19.21 8.87
CA LYS A 672 -4.16 -20.25 9.89
C LYS A 672 -2.95 -21.14 9.66
N ILE A 673 -2.63 -21.43 8.39
CA ILE A 673 -1.57 -22.36 8.02
C ILE A 673 -0.60 -21.67 7.06
N LYS A 674 0.54 -21.27 7.58
CA LYS A 674 1.69 -20.77 6.85
C LYS A 674 2.92 -21.46 7.46
N ARG A 675 3.26 -22.67 6.97
CA ARG A 675 4.23 -23.54 7.66
C ARG A 675 5.24 -24.15 6.72
N ILE A 676 6.42 -24.41 7.28
CA ILE A 676 7.46 -25.22 6.64
C ILE A 676 7.52 -26.58 7.31
N TYR A 677 7.43 -27.62 6.51
CA TYR A 677 7.61 -29.00 6.92
C TYR A 677 8.87 -29.59 6.29
N THR A 678 9.44 -30.60 6.91
CA THR A 678 10.50 -31.41 6.29
C THR A 678 9.99 -32.81 5.95
N VAL A 679 10.50 -33.37 4.85
CA VAL A 679 10.27 -34.77 4.44
C VAL A 679 11.60 -35.44 4.14
N ASP A 680 11.74 -36.70 4.54
CA ASP A 680 12.87 -37.54 4.18
C ASP A 680 12.51 -38.42 2.97
N LEU A 681 13.29 -38.31 1.90
CA LEU A 681 13.10 -39.13 0.70
C LEU A 681 13.57 -40.57 0.93
N PRO A 682 12.90 -41.58 0.36
CA PRO A 682 13.37 -42.99 0.41
C PRO A 682 14.75 -43.14 -0.25
N LYS A 683 15.63 -43.93 0.34
CA LYS A 683 16.97 -44.25 -0.21
C LYS A 683 16.93 -45.01 -1.53
N THR A 684 15.81 -45.67 -1.82
CA THR A 684 15.58 -46.39 -3.08
C THR A 684 14.36 -45.88 -3.76
N ASP A 685 14.43 -45.79 -5.10
CA ASP A 685 13.29 -45.35 -5.88
C ASP A 685 12.08 -46.26 -5.68
N PRO A 686 10.88 -45.70 -5.58
CA PRO A 686 9.66 -46.51 -5.58
C PRO A 686 9.49 -47.27 -6.91
N ALA A 687 8.71 -48.32 -6.86
CA ALA A 687 8.36 -49.08 -8.08
C ALA A 687 7.61 -48.16 -9.07
N PRO A 688 7.83 -48.30 -10.38
CA PRO A 688 7.10 -47.52 -11.37
C PRO A 688 5.59 -47.59 -11.20
N GLY A 689 4.89 -46.45 -11.28
CA GLY A 689 3.43 -46.38 -11.11
C GLY A 689 2.94 -46.40 -9.66
N THR A 690 3.84 -46.37 -8.67
CA THR A 690 3.47 -46.27 -7.25
C THR A 690 3.64 -44.84 -6.74
N LEU A 691 2.83 -44.39 -5.76
CA LEU A 691 2.87 -43.10 -5.10
C LEU A 691 3.05 -43.33 -3.58
N PRO A 692 4.30 -43.59 -3.09
CA PRO A 692 4.51 -43.75 -1.66
C PRO A 692 4.33 -42.42 -0.95
N VAL A 693 3.46 -42.38 0.05
CA VAL A 693 3.21 -41.21 0.87
C VAL A 693 4.33 -41.04 1.89
N LEU A 694 4.96 -39.86 1.85
CA LEU A 694 6.06 -39.48 2.74
C LEU A 694 5.53 -39.18 4.15
N LYS A 695 6.46 -39.16 5.10
CA LYS A 695 6.17 -38.67 6.46
C LYS A 695 6.72 -37.28 6.59
N LYS A 696 5.84 -36.30 6.80
CA LYS A 696 6.24 -34.92 7.06
C LYS A 696 6.46 -34.70 8.57
N LYS A 697 7.36 -33.75 8.87
CA LYS A 697 7.66 -33.25 10.22
C LYS A 697 7.56 -31.74 10.22
N PRO A 698 6.85 -31.11 11.19
CA PRO A 698 6.82 -29.65 11.27
C PRO A 698 8.23 -29.11 11.60
N ALA A 699 8.64 -28.08 10.90
CA ALA A 699 9.92 -27.42 11.11
C ALA A 699 9.75 -25.98 11.60
N VAL A 700 8.97 -25.15 10.91
CA VAL A 700 8.75 -23.74 11.26
C VAL A 700 7.28 -23.38 11.06
N ASP A 701 6.68 -22.75 12.05
CA ASP A 701 5.44 -22.00 11.89
C ASP A 701 5.80 -20.56 11.47
N VAL A 702 5.46 -20.19 10.24
CA VAL A 702 5.81 -18.89 9.65
C VAL A 702 4.78 -17.83 9.99
N LEU A 703 3.56 -18.21 10.33
CA LEU A 703 2.46 -17.28 10.60
C LEU A 703 2.81 -16.20 11.64
N PRO A 704 3.44 -16.51 12.80
CA PRO A 704 3.87 -15.48 13.75
C PRO A 704 4.87 -14.47 13.18
N PHE A 705 5.73 -14.89 12.23
CA PHE A 705 6.68 -13.96 11.58
C PHE A 705 5.95 -13.01 10.63
N LEU A 706 4.99 -13.49 9.85
CA LEU A 706 4.16 -12.63 9.00
C LEU A 706 3.34 -11.66 9.85
N GLN A 707 2.74 -12.12 10.93
CA GLN A 707 1.96 -11.29 11.86
C GLN A 707 2.82 -10.25 12.60
N SER A 708 4.13 -10.49 12.76
CA SER A 708 5.02 -9.52 13.41
C SER A 708 5.24 -8.23 12.62
N THR A 709 4.80 -8.14 11.39
CA THR A 709 4.76 -6.91 10.60
C THR A 709 3.65 -5.96 11.05
N HIS A 710 2.70 -6.45 11.87
CA HIS A 710 1.48 -5.75 12.30
C HIS A 710 0.59 -5.28 11.14
N GLY A 711 0.83 -5.79 9.94
CA GLY A 711 0.06 -5.52 8.73
C GLY A 711 -0.94 -6.63 8.39
N TRP A 712 -1.49 -6.54 7.19
CA TRP A 712 -2.31 -7.60 6.64
C TRP A 712 -1.47 -8.85 6.40
N THR A 713 -1.85 -9.98 6.99
CA THR A 713 -1.15 -11.24 6.73
C THR A 713 -1.40 -11.68 5.30
N GLN A 714 -0.34 -11.76 4.49
CA GLN A 714 -0.44 -12.11 3.08
C GLN A 714 -0.88 -13.57 2.87
N GLU A 715 -1.65 -13.82 1.82
CA GLU A 715 -2.05 -15.18 1.42
C GLU A 715 -0.86 -16.00 0.96
N LYS A 716 -0.16 -15.46 -0.05
CA LYS A 716 0.86 -16.14 -0.86
C LYS A 716 2.25 -16.10 -0.21
N LEU A 717 2.48 -17.00 0.76
CA LEU A 717 3.83 -17.33 1.22
C LEU A 717 4.44 -18.32 0.21
N GLU A 718 5.28 -17.85 -0.72
CA GLU A 718 5.70 -18.64 -1.88
C GLU A 718 7.21 -18.81 -2.01
N GLY A 719 8.03 -17.82 -1.64
CA GLY A 719 9.47 -17.99 -1.72
C GLY A 719 10.12 -18.59 -0.47
N MET A 720 11.01 -19.58 -0.65
CA MET A 720 11.88 -20.09 0.42
C MET A 720 13.21 -20.58 -0.13
N THR A 721 14.31 -20.15 0.47
CA THR A 721 15.64 -20.70 0.14
C THR A 721 16.59 -20.68 1.34
N ILE A 722 17.67 -21.46 1.27
CA ILE A 722 18.80 -21.33 2.18
C ILE A 722 19.88 -20.51 1.50
N GLY A 723 20.08 -19.28 1.94
CA GLY A 723 21.11 -18.38 1.42
C GLY A 723 22.53 -18.93 1.58
N GLY A 724 23.46 -18.40 0.82
CA GLY A 724 24.87 -18.78 0.91
C GLY A 724 25.51 -18.48 2.27
N ASP A 725 24.87 -17.64 3.08
CA ASP A 725 25.21 -17.38 4.47
C ASP A 725 24.65 -18.43 5.46
N GLY A 726 23.90 -19.42 4.96
CA GLY A 726 23.28 -20.51 5.73
C GLY A 726 22.02 -20.12 6.50
N ASN A 727 21.45 -18.95 6.25
CA ASN A 727 20.14 -18.57 6.79
C ASN A 727 19.00 -18.99 5.84
N VAL A 728 17.82 -19.22 6.41
CA VAL A 728 16.59 -19.44 5.67
C VAL A 728 15.94 -18.07 5.39
N TYR A 729 15.63 -17.82 4.14
CA TYR A 729 14.89 -16.65 3.66
C TYR A 729 13.53 -17.08 3.15
N ILE A 730 12.54 -16.24 3.37
CA ILE A 730 11.18 -16.38 2.81
C ILE A 730 10.76 -15.08 2.14
N SER A 731 9.85 -15.19 1.17
CA SER A 731 9.13 -14.06 0.58
C SER A 731 7.66 -14.37 0.38
N THR A 732 6.86 -13.32 0.37
CA THR A 732 5.47 -13.38 -0.12
C THR A 732 5.41 -12.84 -1.53
N ASP A 733 4.52 -13.38 -2.33
CA ASP A 733 4.06 -12.77 -3.56
C ASP A 733 3.04 -11.66 -3.24
N ASN A 734 3.02 -10.60 -4.04
CA ASN A 734 2.18 -9.43 -3.85
C ASN A 734 1.07 -9.28 -4.90
N ASP A 735 0.82 -10.32 -5.70
CA ASP A 735 -0.26 -10.40 -6.71
C ASP A 735 -0.34 -9.16 -7.65
N ALA A 736 0.79 -8.47 -7.90
CA ALA A 736 0.82 -7.21 -8.65
C ALA A 736 -0.18 -6.15 -8.15
N LEU A 737 -0.60 -6.21 -6.91
CA LEU A 737 -1.61 -5.39 -6.22
C LEU A 737 -3.09 -5.66 -6.61
N ASP A 738 -3.38 -6.66 -7.41
CA ASP A 738 -4.76 -6.87 -7.92
C ASP A 738 -5.75 -7.26 -6.81
N ASP A 739 -5.39 -8.24 -5.98
CA ASP A 739 -6.24 -8.77 -4.91
C ASP A 739 -5.50 -8.88 -3.56
N SER A 740 -4.52 -8.03 -3.34
CA SER A 740 -3.72 -7.97 -2.12
C SER A 740 -3.28 -6.53 -1.80
N THR A 741 -2.72 -6.32 -0.62
CA THR A 741 -2.17 -5.01 -0.22
C THR A 741 -0.93 -4.62 -1.05
N GLY A 742 -0.32 -5.55 -1.75
CA GLY A 742 0.92 -5.33 -2.51
C GLY A 742 2.20 -5.31 -1.65
N GLU A 743 2.11 -5.36 -0.34
CA GLU A 743 3.27 -5.41 0.55
C GLU A 743 4.01 -6.73 0.42
N THR A 744 5.19 -6.74 -0.18
CA THR A 744 6.07 -7.90 -0.19
C THR A 744 6.79 -8.05 1.14
N VAL A 745 6.56 -9.15 1.83
CA VAL A 745 7.26 -9.55 3.06
C VAL A 745 8.49 -10.37 2.69
N PHE A 746 9.69 -9.89 3.05
CA PHE A 746 10.96 -10.59 2.83
C PHE A 746 11.71 -10.74 4.14
N LEU A 747 11.78 -11.96 4.67
CA LEU A 747 12.29 -12.22 6.01
C LEU A 747 13.41 -13.24 6.05
N LYS A 748 14.31 -13.05 7.00
CA LYS A 748 15.35 -13.99 7.42
C LYS A 748 14.89 -14.71 8.69
N LEU A 749 14.53 -16.01 8.58
CA LEU A 749 14.01 -16.82 9.69
C LEU A 749 15.12 -17.31 10.65
N GLY A 750 16.36 -17.37 10.21
CA GLY A 750 17.51 -17.86 11.00
C GLY A 750 18.27 -19.00 10.34
N LYS A 751 19.17 -19.62 11.09
CA LYS A 751 20.08 -20.66 10.56
C LYS A 751 19.36 -21.96 10.24
N ALA A 752 19.57 -22.48 9.01
CA ALA A 752 18.95 -23.69 8.51
C ALA A 752 19.27 -24.93 9.37
N ASP A 753 20.51 -25.04 9.88
CA ASP A 753 20.94 -26.14 10.75
C ASP A 753 20.22 -26.16 12.12
N LYS A 754 19.60 -25.07 12.52
CA LYS A 754 18.75 -24.99 13.72
C LYS A 754 17.29 -25.26 13.40
N LEU A 755 16.81 -24.80 12.25
CA LEU A 755 15.40 -24.91 11.86
C LEU A 755 15.02 -26.28 11.31
N PHE A 756 15.94 -26.97 10.63
CA PHE A 756 15.66 -28.25 9.92
C PHE A 756 16.33 -29.51 10.57
N ARG A 757 16.46 -29.49 11.88
CA ARG A 757 17.03 -30.62 12.64
C ARG A 757 16.20 -31.91 12.60
#